data_c85f547ad383316546f7d029aed8a3c0
#
_entry.id   c85f547ad383316546f7d029aed8a3c0
#
_cell.length_a   1.000
_cell.length_b   1.000
_cell.length_c   1.000
_cell.angle_alpha   90.00
_cell.angle_beta   90.00
_cell.angle_gamma   90.00
#
_symmetry.space_group_name_H-M   'P 1'
#
loop_
_entity.id
_entity.type
_entity.pdbx_description
1 polymer ?
#
loop_
_entity_poly.entity_id
_entity_poly.type
_entity_poly.pdbx_seq_one_letter_code
_entity_poly.pdbx_strand_id
1 'polypeptide(L)'
;MDSNEISQSGGKYGAGEIQVLEGLEAVRKRPGMYIGTTGPKGLHHLVYEIVDNGIDEALAGYCSKIEVDILPGEIIKVKDNGRGIPVGIHPTAGIPAVTVVFTVLHAGGKFGGSGYKVSGGLHGVGASVVNALSEWLVVEVCDGKHVYRQKFERGNILTDLEIVGDSEERGTTILFKADSEIFKESTIYEYDILKTRLREQAFLNAGIQIILKDSRDSENVKEDDFKYEGGIKSFVEYIHKKRGFEVIHDDVVSFSGILPDGSASAEVALQYNDSYNELILSFANNIHTMDGGTHEDGFKRAFTRVINDYARKYNLLKENDKNFSGDDVREGLTAIISVKLRNAQFEGQTKTRLGNMEIRSLLDKIVTEKFTSYLEENPAVAKAIVDKALSASRAREAAKKARDLVRRKTALETASLPGKLADCQSKNPDETEIYIVEGDSAGGSAKSGRDRKFQAILPLWGKMLNVEKSRIDKVYGNEKLMPIITAMGCGIGDDFDISKLRYGKVIIMADADVDGSHIRTLLLTFFFRFMRPVIEQGHIYIAQPPLFRITKNKKHYYAYSDEERDKILRDLAGGTEIQRYKGLGEMDAEQLWETTMNPETRIMLKVSLEDAAAADETFTILMGDKVEPRREFIEQNAKYVQNLDV
;
A
#
# COMPACT_ATOMS: atom_id res chain seq x y z
N MET A 1 -19.47 16.79 -21.97
CA MET A 1 -19.43 15.82 -23.08
C MET A 1 -20.48 14.78 -22.79
N ASP A 2 -21.43 14.69 -23.70
CA ASP A 2 -22.68 13.96 -23.50
C ASP A 2 -22.48 12.47 -23.23
N SER A 3 -23.10 11.98 -22.17
CA SER A 3 -23.20 10.56 -21.80
C SER A 3 -24.03 9.70 -22.80
N ASN A 4 -24.45 10.27 -23.92
CA ASN A 4 -25.25 9.62 -24.95
C ASN A 4 -24.45 9.09 -26.15
N GLU A 5 -23.14 9.26 -26.22
CA GLU A 5 -22.33 8.74 -27.35
C GLU A 5 -21.78 7.32 -27.13
N ILE A 6 -21.96 6.72 -25.94
CA ILE A 6 -21.47 5.35 -25.68
C ILE A 6 -22.46 4.27 -26.13
N SER A 7 -23.68 4.60 -26.51
CA SER A 7 -24.73 3.60 -26.71
C SER A 7 -25.31 3.49 -28.13
N GLN A 8 -24.57 3.85 -29.18
CA GLN A 8 -25.00 3.52 -30.58
C GLN A 8 -23.83 3.24 -31.53
N SER A 9 -23.13 2.12 -31.31
CA SER A 9 -22.51 1.39 -32.41
C SER A 9 -23.20 0.02 -32.52
N GLY A 10 -24.36 -0.02 -33.11
CA GLY A 10 -25.05 -1.25 -33.49
C GLY A 10 -24.35 -1.95 -34.65
N GLY A 11 -23.05 -2.22 -34.54
CA GLY A 11 -22.31 -3.14 -35.38
C GLY A 11 -22.78 -4.56 -35.09
N LYS A 12 -23.12 -5.34 -36.10
CA LYS A 12 -23.41 -6.77 -35.94
C LYS A 12 -22.17 -7.45 -35.36
N TYR A 13 -22.21 -7.83 -34.06
CA TYR A 13 -21.17 -8.63 -33.45
C TYR A 13 -21.02 -9.95 -34.17
N GLY A 14 -20.02 -10.06 -35.02
CA GLY A 14 -19.73 -11.22 -35.85
C GLY A 14 -18.32 -11.76 -35.61
N ALA A 15 -18.02 -12.95 -36.11
CA ALA A 15 -16.72 -13.61 -35.95
C ALA A 15 -15.55 -12.74 -36.45
N GLY A 16 -15.76 -11.84 -37.41
CA GLY A 16 -14.72 -10.92 -37.91
C GLY A 16 -14.35 -9.78 -36.97
N GLU A 17 -15.13 -9.53 -35.90
CA GLU A 17 -14.81 -8.51 -34.88
C GLU A 17 -13.99 -9.07 -33.74
N ILE A 18 -13.79 -10.38 -33.68
CA ILE A 18 -12.92 -11.03 -32.71
C ILE A 18 -11.47 -10.83 -33.20
N GLN A 19 -10.76 -9.89 -32.54
CA GLN A 19 -9.34 -9.67 -32.80
C GLN A 19 -8.51 -10.69 -32.02
N VAL A 20 -7.69 -11.45 -32.72
CA VAL A 20 -6.65 -12.29 -32.11
C VAL A 20 -5.39 -11.46 -32.05
N LEU A 21 -4.91 -11.18 -30.85
CA LEU A 21 -3.65 -10.49 -30.63
C LEU A 21 -2.57 -11.53 -30.38
N GLU A 22 -1.52 -11.52 -31.16
CA GLU A 22 -0.40 -12.44 -31.04
C GLU A 22 0.82 -11.76 -30.39
N GLY A 23 1.58 -12.55 -29.62
CA GLY A 23 2.87 -12.14 -29.07
C GLY A 23 2.80 -10.88 -28.19
N LEU A 24 3.80 -10.02 -28.32
CA LEU A 24 3.98 -8.82 -27.50
C LEU A 24 3.03 -7.65 -27.84
N GLU A 25 2.36 -7.72 -28.98
CA GLU A 25 1.33 -6.73 -29.35
C GLU A 25 0.16 -6.72 -28.34
N ALA A 26 -0.20 -7.89 -27.81
CA ALA A 26 -1.22 -8.02 -26.75
C ALA A 26 -0.85 -7.24 -25.50
N VAL A 27 0.44 -7.26 -25.10
CA VAL A 27 0.98 -6.52 -23.95
C VAL A 27 0.84 -5.01 -24.17
N ARG A 28 1.25 -4.52 -25.34
CA ARG A 28 1.17 -3.08 -25.67
C ARG A 28 -0.28 -2.56 -25.73
N LYS A 29 -1.22 -3.36 -26.24
CA LYS A 29 -2.64 -3.00 -26.31
C LYS A 29 -3.34 -3.04 -24.94
N ARG A 30 -2.93 -3.91 -24.04
CA ARG A 30 -3.54 -4.10 -22.70
C ARG A 30 -2.47 -4.18 -21.60
N PRO A 31 -1.63 -3.15 -21.42
CA PRO A 31 -0.53 -3.19 -20.45
C PRO A 31 -1.01 -3.43 -19.02
N GLY A 32 -2.17 -2.88 -18.64
CA GLY A 32 -2.75 -3.05 -17.31
C GLY A 32 -3.00 -4.51 -16.90
N MET A 33 -3.15 -5.44 -17.86
CA MET A 33 -3.29 -6.87 -17.56
C MET A 33 -1.97 -7.50 -17.05
N TYR A 34 -0.82 -6.88 -17.35
CA TYR A 34 0.50 -7.41 -17.01
C TYR A 34 1.19 -6.63 -15.88
N ILE A 35 1.05 -5.31 -15.87
CA ILE A 35 1.69 -4.42 -14.88
C ILE A 35 0.70 -3.69 -13.95
N GLY A 36 -0.60 -4.03 -14.03
CA GLY A 36 -1.67 -3.48 -13.19
C GLY A 36 -2.15 -2.10 -13.62
N THR A 37 -1.27 -1.17 -13.92
CA THR A 37 -1.59 0.22 -14.33
C THR A 37 -0.50 0.78 -15.25
N THR A 38 -0.80 1.83 -16.00
CA THR A 38 0.17 2.60 -16.80
C THR A 38 0.59 3.92 -16.13
N GLY A 39 0.18 4.16 -14.90
CA GLY A 39 0.65 5.27 -14.07
C GLY A 39 2.01 4.97 -13.41
N PRO A 40 2.46 5.82 -12.47
CA PRO A 40 3.78 5.69 -11.82
C PRO A 40 4.06 4.31 -11.21
N LYS A 41 3.06 3.66 -10.60
CA LYS A 41 3.19 2.31 -10.03
C LYS A 41 3.56 1.27 -11.08
N GLY A 42 2.91 1.29 -12.24
CA GLY A 42 3.23 0.37 -13.35
C GLY A 42 4.59 0.67 -13.98
N LEU A 43 5.00 1.95 -14.00
CA LEU A 43 6.33 2.35 -14.47
C LEU A 43 7.43 1.71 -13.60
N HIS A 44 7.34 1.85 -12.28
CA HIS A 44 8.31 1.26 -11.35
C HIS A 44 8.27 -0.27 -11.37
N HIS A 45 7.12 -0.87 -11.68
CA HIS A 45 6.98 -2.32 -11.80
C HIS A 45 7.90 -2.92 -12.89
N LEU A 46 8.21 -2.18 -13.95
CA LEU A 46 9.18 -2.63 -14.97
C LEU A 46 10.56 -2.90 -14.36
N VAL A 47 11.01 -2.06 -13.42
CA VAL A 47 12.28 -2.25 -12.71
C VAL A 47 12.20 -3.51 -11.83
N TYR A 48 11.08 -3.69 -11.12
CA TYR A 48 10.91 -4.85 -10.23
C TYR A 48 10.96 -6.18 -11.00
N GLU A 49 10.34 -6.26 -12.18
CA GLU A 49 10.36 -7.49 -13.00
C GLU A 49 11.78 -7.89 -13.41
N ILE A 50 12.65 -6.92 -13.68
CA ILE A 50 14.05 -7.21 -14.03
C ILE A 50 14.87 -7.57 -12.77
N VAL A 51 14.71 -6.85 -11.68
CA VAL A 51 15.38 -7.13 -10.40
C VAL A 51 14.98 -8.51 -9.87
N ASP A 52 13.70 -8.86 -9.94
CA ASP A 52 13.20 -10.16 -9.49
C ASP A 52 13.84 -11.34 -10.24
N ASN A 53 14.28 -11.15 -11.50
CA ASN A 53 15.07 -12.17 -12.20
C ASN A 53 16.46 -12.37 -11.57
N GLY A 54 17.14 -11.31 -11.16
CA GLY A 54 18.39 -11.39 -10.40
C GLY A 54 18.20 -12.00 -9.00
N ILE A 55 17.07 -11.70 -8.33
CA ILE A 55 16.70 -12.33 -7.06
C ILE A 55 16.44 -13.84 -7.24
N ASP A 56 15.80 -14.26 -8.34
CA ASP A 56 15.60 -15.68 -8.65
C ASP A 56 16.94 -16.42 -8.86
N GLU A 57 17.94 -15.77 -9.49
CA GLU A 57 19.30 -16.28 -9.57
C GLU A 57 19.96 -16.38 -8.18
N ALA A 58 19.69 -15.41 -7.28
CA ALA A 58 20.19 -15.47 -5.92
C ALA A 58 19.54 -16.60 -5.10
N LEU A 59 18.23 -16.81 -5.23
CA LEU A 59 17.51 -17.93 -4.61
C LEU A 59 18.01 -19.29 -5.13
N ALA A 60 18.49 -19.34 -6.38
CA ALA A 60 19.13 -20.51 -6.95
C ALA A 60 20.59 -20.69 -6.50
N GLY A 61 21.16 -19.72 -5.77
CA GLY A 61 22.53 -19.74 -5.22
C GLY A 61 23.61 -19.26 -6.18
N TYR A 62 23.25 -18.57 -7.26
CA TYR A 62 24.21 -18.15 -8.31
C TYR A 62 24.45 -16.64 -8.38
N CYS A 63 23.62 -15.82 -7.72
CA CYS A 63 23.78 -14.37 -7.70
C CYS A 63 23.98 -13.88 -6.25
N SER A 64 24.90 -12.96 -6.05
CA SER A 64 25.19 -12.35 -4.75
C SER A 64 25.07 -10.83 -4.79
N LYS A 65 25.00 -10.23 -5.99
CA LYS A 65 24.98 -8.77 -6.16
C LYS A 65 24.08 -8.35 -7.32
N ILE A 66 23.22 -7.36 -7.07
CA ILE A 66 22.39 -6.70 -8.08
C ILE A 66 22.64 -5.19 -8.01
N GLU A 67 22.87 -4.56 -9.16
CA GLU A 67 23.04 -3.11 -9.27
C GLU A 67 21.91 -2.53 -10.11
N VAL A 68 21.25 -1.50 -9.60
CA VAL A 68 20.19 -0.74 -10.28
C VAL A 68 20.65 0.71 -10.39
N ASP A 69 20.67 1.26 -11.59
CA ASP A 69 21.09 2.64 -11.82
C ASP A 69 20.05 3.38 -12.68
N ILE A 70 19.64 4.55 -12.21
CA ILE A 70 18.79 5.49 -12.94
C ILE A 70 19.72 6.46 -13.67
N LEU A 71 19.85 6.27 -14.99
CA LEU A 71 20.74 7.04 -15.83
C LEU A 71 20.05 8.29 -16.40
N PRO A 72 20.80 9.29 -16.90
CA PRO A 72 20.24 10.45 -17.59
C PRO A 72 19.28 10.03 -18.71
N GLY A 73 18.15 10.76 -18.86
CA GLY A 73 17.11 10.48 -19.84
C GLY A 73 16.13 9.38 -19.43
N GLU A 74 16.03 9.11 -18.09
CA GLU A 74 15.12 8.12 -17.50
C GLU A 74 15.38 6.69 -18.04
N ILE A 75 16.65 6.36 -18.20
CA ILE A 75 17.12 5.04 -18.61
C ILE A 75 17.40 4.23 -17.33
N ILE A 76 16.86 3.03 -17.26
CA ILE A 76 17.17 2.09 -16.18
C ILE A 76 18.23 1.10 -16.65
N LYS A 77 19.25 0.91 -15.81
CA LYS A 77 20.23 -0.14 -15.94
C LYS A 77 20.15 -1.08 -14.75
N VAL A 78 19.95 -2.37 -15.00
CA VAL A 78 20.00 -3.42 -13.97
C VAL A 78 21.10 -4.40 -14.35
N LYS A 79 22.05 -4.66 -13.45
CA LYS A 79 23.12 -5.65 -13.62
C LYS A 79 23.08 -6.66 -12.47
N ASP A 80 23.09 -7.94 -12.78
CA ASP A 80 23.30 -9.03 -11.83
C ASP A 80 24.63 -9.76 -12.10
N ASN A 81 25.16 -10.44 -11.10
CA ASN A 81 26.35 -11.31 -11.22
C ASN A 81 25.98 -12.79 -11.20
N GLY A 82 24.79 -13.15 -11.72
CA GLY A 82 24.32 -14.53 -11.83
C GLY A 82 24.99 -15.33 -12.94
N ARG A 83 24.38 -16.41 -13.35
CA ARG A 83 24.91 -17.29 -14.42
C ARG A 83 24.91 -16.65 -15.81
N GLY A 84 24.11 -15.61 -16.01
CA GLY A 84 23.74 -15.07 -17.31
C GLY A 84 22.63 -15.88 -18.02
N ILE A 85 21.80 -15.19 -18.79
CA ILE A 85 20.75 -15.83 -19.60
C ILE A 85 21.44 -16.69 -20.67
N PRO A 86 21.02 -17.96 -20.93
CA PRO A 86 21.63 -18.80 -21.95
C PRO A 86 21.60 -18.15 -23.33
N VAL A 87 22.75 -18.15 -24.02
CA VAL A 87 22.91 -17.53 -25.35
C VAL A 87 22.81 -18.54 -26.50
N GLY A 88 22.82 -19.84 -26.19
CA GLY A 88 22.70 -20.93 -27.18
C GLY A 88 21.34 -20.96 -27.86
N ILE A 89 21.26 -21.66 -28.99
CA ILE A 89 20.00 -21.83 -29.74
C ILE A 89 19.02 -22.67 -28.95
N HIS A 90 17.78 -22.14 -28.76
CA HIS A 90 16.71 -22.86 -28.11
C HIS A 90 16.19 -24.00 -28.99
N PRO A 91 16.16 -25.27 -28.51
CA PRO A 91 15.88 -26.44 -29.36
C PRO A 91 14.55 -26.36 -30.13
N THR A 92 13.51 -25.82 -29.51
CA THR A 92 12.17 -25.76 -30.12
C THR A 92 11.93 -24.47 -30.91
N ALA A 93 12.49 -23.33 -30.45
CA ALA A 93 12.24 -22.04 -31.09
C ALA A 93 13.19 -21.75 -32.26
N GLY A 94 14.36 -22.43 -32.35
CA GLY A 94 15.35 -22.25 -33.42
C GLY A 94 16.09 -20.91 -33.41
N ILE A 95 15.92 -20.10 -32.36
CA ILE A 95 16.57 -18.79 -32.12
C ILE A 95 17.31 -18.81 -30.79
N PRO A 96 18.23 -17.84 -30.52
CA PRO A 96 18.92 -17.78 -29.23
C PRO A 96 17.97 -17.74 -28.03
N ALA A 97 18.31 -18.47 -26.96
CA ALA A 97 17.43 -18.54 -25.78
C ALA A 97 17.21 -17.18 -25.14
N VAL A 98 18.20 -16.28 -25.13
CA VAL A 98 18.03 -14.89 -24.67
C VAL A 98 16.96 -14.15 -25.50
N THR A 99 16.97 -14.34 -26.83
CA THR A 99 15.93 -13.76 -27.71
C THR A 99 14.54 -14.28 -27.36
N VAL A 100 14.42 -15.60 -27.09
CA VAL A 100 13.13 -16.20 -26.66
C VAL A 100 12.61 -15.55 -25.38
N VAL A 101 13.47 -15.33 -24.38
CA VAL A 101 13.09 -14.73 -23.07
C VAL A 101 12.52 -13.32 -23.25
N PHE A 102 13.02 -12.55 -24.21
CA PHE A 102 12.57 -11.17 -24.43
C PHE A 102 11.43 -11.02 -25.45
N THR A 103 11.17 -12.02 -26.30
CA THR A 103 10.19 -11.89 -27.39
C THR A 103 8.99 -12.83 -27.31
N VAL A 104 9.06 -13.87 -26.49
CA VAL A 104 8.00 -14.88 -26.38
C VAL A 104 7.37 -14.82 -24.98
N LEU A 105 6.04 -14.65 -24.95
CA LEU A 105 5.29 -14.75 -23.68
C LEU A 105 5.27 -16.20 -23.19
N HIS A 106 5.26 -16.35 -21.86
CA HIS A 106 5.24 -17.67 -21.22
C HIS A 106 6.46 -18.56 -21.61
N ALA A 107 7.60 -17.94 -21.85
CA ALA A 107 8.86 -18.61 -22.08
C ALA A 107 9.86 -18.32 -20.95
N GLY A 108 10.56 -19.34 -20.48
CA GLY A 108 11.58 -19.18 -19.45
C GLY A 108 11.96 -20.48 -18.76
N GLY A 109 13.14 -20.52 -18.14
CA GLY A 109 13.69 -21.68 -17.42
C GLY A 109 12.95 -22.04 -16.11
N LYS A 110 11.88 -21.33 -15.78
CA LYS A 110 11.09 -21.48 -14.53
C LYS A 110 9.91 -22.44 -14.67
N PHE A 111 9.60 -22.91 -15.89
CA PHE A 111 8.52 -23.87 -16.18
C PHE A 111 9.01 -25.33 -16.13
N GLY A 112 9.19 -25.90 -14.93
CA GLY A 112 9.40 -27.36 -14.77
C GLY A 112 10.80 -27.88 -15.03
N GLY A 113 11.81 -27.03 -15.18
CA GLY A 113 13.22 -27.40 -15.29
C GLY A 113 13.92 -27.56 -13.93
N SER A 114 15.07 -28.26 -13.89
CA SER A 114 15.92 -28.40 -12.71
C SER A 114 16.62 -27.07 -12.30
N GLY A 115 16.45 -25.99 -13.05
CA GLY A 115 17.19 -24.74 -12.91
C GLY A 115 16.80 -23.87 -11.72
N TYR A 116 15.50 -23.85 -11.36
CA TYR A 116 14.98 -23.05 -10.25
C TYR A 116 14.03 -23.88 -9.40
N LYS A 117 14.33 -24.04 -8.11
CA LYS A 117 13.47 -24.75 -7.17
C LYS A 117 12.35 -23.86 -6.61
N VAL A 118 12.63 -22.57 -6.49
CA VAL A 118 11.71 -21.52 -6.03
C VAL A 118 11.95 -20.31 -6.90
N SER A 119 10.90 -19.63 -7.33
CA SER A 119 11.03 -18.36 -8.07
C SER A 119 9.86 -17.43 -7.76
N GLY A 120 10.10 -16.12 -7.76
CA GLY A 120 9.06 -15.09 -7.68
C GLY A 120 8.34 -14.90 -9.03
N GLY A 121 9.07 -15.10 -10.13
CA GLY A 121 8.55 -15.02 -11.50
C GLY A 121 7.80 -16.29 -11.90
N LEU A 122 6.48 -16.35 -11.62
CA LEU A 122 5.65 -17.54 -11.87
C LEU A 122 5.19 -17.69 -13.32
N HIS A 123 5.08 -16.60 -14.07
CA HIS A 123 4.38 -16.57 -15.36
C HIS A 123 5.32 -16.57 -16.57
N GLY A 124 6.64 -16.37 -16.39
CA GLY A 124 7.61 -16.31 -17.47
C GLY A 124 7.36 -15.20 -18.49
N VAL A 125 6.84 -14.06 -18.01
CA VAL A 125 6.48 -12.93 -18.88
C VAL A 125 7.21 -11.63 -18.54
N GLY A 126 7.86 -11.52 -17.38
CA GLY A 126 8.41 -10.24 -16.89
C GLY A 126 9.35 -9.58 -17.87
N ALA A 127 10.40 -10.28 -18.34
CA ALA A 127 11.37 -9.71 -19.28
C ALA A 127 10.74 -9.32 -20.62
N SER A 128 9.84 -10.15 -21.17
CA SER A 128 9.16 -9.88 -22.43
C SER A 128 8.14 -8.73 -22.30
N VAL A 129 7.49 -8.57 -21.15
CA VAL A 129 6.61 -7.43 -20.84
C VAL A 129 7.42 -6.13 -20.75
N VAL A 130 8.58 -6.12 -20.06
CA VAL A 130 9.45 -4.94 -20.00
C VAL A 130 9.90 -4.56 -21.41
N ASN A 131 10.32 -5.53 -22.23
CA ASN A 131 10.69 -5.28 -23.62
C ASN A 131 9.53 -4.67 -24.43
N ALA A 132 8.33 -5.25 -24.33
CA ALA A 132 7.14 -4.76 -25.04
C ALA A 132 6.75 -3.33 -24.65
N LEU A 133 6.97 -2.94 -23.38
CA LEU A 133 6.56 -1.63 -22.82
C LEU A 133 7.70 -0.60 -22.80
N SER A 134 8.86 -0.96 -23.39
CA SER A 134 10.01 -0.06 -23.54
C SER A 134 10.08 0.54 -24.94
N GLU A 135 10.50 1.80 -25.03
CA GLU A 135 10.87 2.43 -26.31
C GLU A 135 11.99 1.63 -26.96
N TRP A 136 13.01 1.29 -26.17
CA TRP A 136 14.08 0.38 -26.54
C TRP A 136 14.59 -0.39 -25.32
N LEU A 137 15.16 -1.58 -25.59
CA LEU A 137 15.81 -2.40 -24.58
C LEU A 137 17.10 -2.99 -25.15
N VAL A 138 18.14 -3.01 -24.33
CA VAL A 138 19.42 -3.67 -24.63
C VAL A 138 19.68 -4.71 -23.56
N VAL A 139 19.96 -5.94 -23.97
CA VAL A 139 20.45 -6.98 -23.07
C VAL A 139 21.91 -7.29 -23.39
N GLU A 140 22.74 -7.37 -22.37
CA GLU A 140 24.11 -7.86 -22.42
C GLU A 140 24.23 -9.06 -21.50
N VAL A 141 24.80 -10.14 -22.01
CA VAL A 141 25.04 -11.36 -21.25
C VAL A 141 26.52 -11.69 -21.27
N CYS A 142 27.08 -11.83 -20.07
CA CYS A 142 28.45 -12.30 -19.87
C CYS A 142 28.42 -13.78 -19.48
N ASP A 143 29.02 -14.66 -20.27
CA ASP A 143 29.05 -16.11 -20.03
C ASP A 143 30.34 -16.60 -19.34
N GLY A 144 31.24 -15.67 -19.01
CA GLY A 144 32.59 -15.95 -18.46
C GLY A 144 33.67 -16.09 -19.52
N LYS A 145 33.35 -15.78 -20.77
CA LYS A 145 34.32 -15.73 -21.90
C LYS A 145 34.02 -14.54 -22.80
N HIS A 146 32.77 -14.40 -23.22
CA HIS A 146 32.32 -13.38 -24.15
C HIS A 146 31.18 -12.53 -23.55
N VAL A 147 31.07 -11.32 -24.06
CA VAL A 147 29.93 -10.42 -23.84
C VAL A 147 29.07 -10.45 -25.09
N TYR A 148 27.86 -10.96 -24.92
CA TYR A 148 26.86 -10.99 -25.98
C TYR A 148 25.91 -9.79 -25.79
N ARG A 149 25.51 -9.16 -26.90
CA ARG A 149 24.56 -8.03 -26.87
C ARG A 149 23.49 -8.22 -27.92
N GLN A 150 22.26 -7.88 -27.53
CA GLN A 150 21.11 -7.78 -28.42
C GLN A 150 20.28 -6.56 -28.08
N LYS A 151 19.69 -5.92 -29.10
CA LYS A 151 18.85 -4.74 -28.98
C LYS A 151 17.44 -5.02 -29.47
N PHE A 152 16.48 -4.39 -28.79
CA PHE A 152 15.05 -4.48 -29.11
C PHE A 152 14.45 -3.08 -29.14
N GLU A 153 13.38 -2.91 -29.89
CA GLU A 153 12.59 -1.71 -29.97
C GLU A 153 11.10 -2.08 -29.89
N ARG A 154 10.40 -1.59 -28.86
CA ARG A 154 8.96 -1.83 -28.63
C ARG A 154 8.56 -3.30 -28.74
N GLY A 155 9.38 -4.18 -28.22
CA GLY A 155 9.19 -5.63 -28.24
C GLY A 155 9.73 -6.34 -29.47
N ASN A 156 10.14 -5.63 -30.51
CA ASN A 156 10.67 -6.21 -31.74
C ASN A 156 12.20 -6.33 -31.69
N ILE A 157 12.73 -7.32 -32.36
CA ILE A 157 14.18 -7.52 -32.51
C ILE A 157 14.73 -6.41 -33.42
N LEU A 158 15.70 -5.63 -32.93
CA LEU A 158 16.37 -4.59 -33.69
C LEU A 158 17.70 -5.09 -34.27
N THR A 159 18.45 -5.90 -33.49
CA THR A 159 19.71 -6.51 -33.92
C THR A 159 19.71 -8.02 -33.64
N ASP A 160 20.49 -8.76 -34.39
CA ASP A 160 20.84 -10.14 -34.01
C ASP A 160 21.68 -10.14 -32.72
N LEU A 161 21.82 -11.33 -32.11
CA LEU A 161 22.70 -11.52 -30.96
C LEU A 161 24.16 -11.51 -31.44
N GLU A 162 24.95 -10.56 -30.97
CA GLU A 162 26.34 -10.34 -31.38
C GLU A 162 27.30 -10.48 -30.20
N ILE A 163 28.52 -10.97 -30.46
CA ILE A 163 29.62 -10.88 -29.51
C ILE A 163 30.26 -9.50 -29.66
N VAL A 164 30.26 -8.73 -28.56
CA VAL A 164 30.76 -7.34 -28.54
C VAL A 164 32.08 -7.19 -27.78
N GLY A 165 32.52 -8.24 -27.10
CA GLY A 165 33.77 -8.23 -26.34
C GLY A 165 34.00 -9.53 -25.59
N ASP A 166 35.09 -9.57 -24.84
CA ASP A 166 35.46 -10.67 -23.95
C ASP A 166 35.31 -10.23 -22.49
N SER A 167 34.91 -11.14 -21.60
CA SER A 167 34.81 -10.90 -20.18
C SER A 167 34.95 -12.20 -19.39
N GLU A 168 35.70 -12.15 -18.31
CA GLU A 168 35.78 -13.24 -17.33
C GLU A 168 34.61 -13.23 -16.35
N GLU A 169 33.86 -12.12 -16.30
CA GLU A 169 32.65 -11.99 -15.44
C GLU A 169 31.50 -12.83 -16.00
N ARG A 170 30.57 -13.16 -15.13
CA ARG A 170 29.26 -13.75 -15.49
C ARG A 170 28.16 -12.85 -15.02
N GLY A 171 27.01 -12.89 -15.72
CA GLY A 171 25.83 -12.14 -15.32
C GLY A 171 25.05 -11.60 -16.50
N THR A 172 23.99 -10.88 -16.16
CA THR A 172 23.13 -10.19 -17.14
C THR A 172 23.06 -8.71 -16.81
N THR A 173 23.18 -7.88 -17.86
CA THR A 173 22.93 -6.43 -17.77
C THR A 173 21.80 -6.08 -18.72
N ILE A 174 20.77 -5.39 -18.19
CA ILE A 174 19.63 -4.94 -18.97
C ILE A 174 19.56 -3.42 -18.86
N LEU A 175 19.52 -2.74 -20.02
CA LEU A 175 19.24 -1.31 -20.10
C LEU A 175 17.92 -1.15 -20.85
N PHE A 176 17.03 -0.30 -20.32
CA PHE A 176 15.78 -0.01 -21.01
C PHE A 176 15.28 1.40 -20.72
N LYS A 177 14.48 1.92 -21.64
CA LYS A 177 13.77 3.18 -21.50
C LYS A 177 12.27 2.92 -21.70
N ALA A 178 11.47 3.28 -20.72
CA ALA A 178 10.01 3.12 -20.78
C ALA A 178 9.41 3.92 -21.95
N ASP A 179 8.41 3.34 -22.63
CA ASP A 179 7.78 3.98 -23.79
C ASP A 179 6.74 5.01 -23.36
N SER A 180 6.98 6.29 -23.68
CA SER A 180 6.08 7.41 -23.38
C SER A 180 4.72 7.32 -24.09
N GLU A 181 4.59 6.51 -25.14
CA GLU A 181 3.29 6.23 -25.76
C GLU A 181 2.38 5.38 -24.85
N ILE A 182 2.97 4.58 -23.96
CA ILE A 182 2.28 3.74 -22.97
C ILE A 182 2.12 4.49 -21.64
N PHE A 183 3.22 5.05 -21.12
CA PHE A 183 3.27 5.76 -19.85
C PHE A 183 3.04 7.26 -20.05
N LYS A 184 1.78 7.64 -20.30
CA LYS A 184 1.40 9.02 -20.66
C LYS A 184 1.41 9.99 -19.49
N GLU A 185 1.24 9.52 -18.25
CA GLU A 185 1.20 10.36 -17.07
C GLU A 185 2.60 10.78 -16.64
N SER A 186 3.56 9.85 -16.63
CA SER A 186 4.95 10.10 -16.27
C SER A 186 5.84 8.95 -16.72
N THR A 187 7.05 9.28 -17.18
CA THR A 187 8.15 8.32 -17.38
C THR A 187 9.29 8.52 -16.38
N ILE A 188 9.08 9.37 -15.36
CA ILE A 188 10.09 9.72 -14.35
C ILE A 188 10.10 8.67 -13.25
N TYR A 189 11.27 8.07 -13.01
CA TYR A 189 11.46 7.14 -11.91
C TYR A 189 11.76 7.88 -10.61
N GLU A 190 11.02 7.50 -9.55
CA GLU A 190 11.20 8.05 -8.22
C GLU A 190 12.18 7.19 -7.42
N TYR A 191 13.32 7.78 -7.07
CA TYR A 191 14.40 7.12 -6.34
C TYR A 191 13.92 6.48 -5.03
N ASP A 192 13.11 7.20 -4.24
CA ASP A 192 12.67 6.74 -2.92
C ASP A 192 11.68 5.57 -3.00
N ILE A 193 10.88 5.47 -4.07
CA ILE A 193 10.02 4.31 -4.34
C ILE A 193 10.87 3.07 -4.62
N LEU A 194 11.84 3.18 -5.52
CA LEU A 194 12.77 2.08 -5.81
C LEU A 194 13.59 1.71 -4.57
N LYS A 195 14.10 2.69 -3.84
CA LYS A 195 14.86 2.51 -2.59
C LYS A 195 14.10 1.66 -1.57
N THR A 196 12.84 1.95 -1.35
CA THR A 196 11.99 1.22 -0.39
C THR A 196 11.84 -0.25 -0.80
N ARG A 197 11.50 -0.50 -2.06
CA ARG A 197 11.29 -1.86 -2.57
C ARG A 197 12.59 -2.67 -2.62
N LEU A 198 13.68 -2.09 -3.06
CA LEU A 198 14.97 -2.79 -3.17
C LEU A 198 15.55 -3.13 -1.79
N ARG A 199 15.37 -2.25 -0.79
CA ARG A 199 15.72 -2.55 0.60
C ARG A 199 14.90 -3.72 1.16
N GLU A 200 13.60 -3.76 0.88
CA GLU A 200 12.73 -4.88 1.27
C GLU A 200 13.22 -6.20 0.66
N GLN A 201 13.57 -6.20 -0.63
CA GLN A 201 14.13 -7.38 -1.30
C GLN A 201 15.45 -7.85 -0.66
N ALA A 202 16.32 -6.92 -0.25
CA ALA A 202 17.56 -7.26 0.44
C ALA A 202 17.32 -7.89 1.83
N PHE A 203 16.30 -7.44 2.56
CA PHE A 203 15.89 -8.08 3.82
C PHE A 203 15.31 -9.49 3.64
N LEU A 204 14.51 -9.70 2.59
CA LEU A 204 13.88 -11.00 2.33
C LEU A 204 14.85 -12.07 1.82
N ASN A 205 16.05 -11.64 1.37
CA ASN A 205 17.08 -12.51 0.81
C ASN A 205 18.42 -12.26 1.50
N ALA A 206 18.59 -12.86 2.68
CA ALA A 206 19.77 -12.67 3.52
C ALA A 206 21.09 -12.84 2.74
N GLY A 207 22.01 -11.88 2.90
CA GLY A 207 23.33 -11.90 2.30
C GLY A 207 23.43 -11.38 0.86
N ILE A 208 22.30 -11.16 0.14
CA ILE A 208 22.35 -10.50 -1.16
C ILE A 208 22.68 -9.02 -0.99
N GLN A 209 23.52 -8.49 -1.87
CA GLN A 209 23.83 -7.07 -1.98
C GLN A 209 23.02 -6.45 -3.11
N ILE A 210 22.23 -5.41 -2.83
CA ILE A 210 21.51 -4.63 -3.82
C ILE A 210 21.97 -3.18 -3.74
N ILE A 211 22.51 -2.65 -4.83
CA ILE A 211 22.96 -1.26 -4.92
C ILE A 211 21.99 -0.48 -5.78
N LEU A 212 21.46 0.62 -5.27
CA LEU A 212 20.66 1.57 -6.04
C LEU A 212 21.44 2.86 -6.23
N LYS A 213 21.57 3.29 -7.49
CA LYS A 213 22.18 4.57 -7.89
C LYS A 213 21.18 5.47 -8.61
N ASP A 214 21.33 6.76 -8.42
CA ASP A 214 20.70 7.78 -9.25
C ASP A 214 21.80 8.64 -9.86
N SER A 215 22.13 8.34 -11.10
CA SER A 215 23.18 8.99 -11.87
C SER A 215 22.64 10.03 -12.85
N ARG A 216 21.37 10.46 -12.69
CA ARG A 216 20.74 11.47 -13.55
C ARG A 216 21.45 12.82 -13.45
N ASP A 217 21.90 13.18 -12.26
CA ASP A 217 22.75 14.33 -12.01
C ASP A 217 24.17 13.85 -11.68
N SER A 218 25.11 14.03 -12.61
CA SER A 218 26.50 13.59 -12.46
C SER A 218 27.26 14.31 -11.35
N GLU A 219 26.79 15.50 -10.92
CA GLU A 219 27.40 16.27 -9.82
C GLU A 219 26.87 15.84 -8.45
N ASN A 220 25.67 15.24 -8.40
CA ASN A 220 25.01 14.80 -7.16
C ASN A 220 24.48 13.38 -7.26
N VAL A 221 25.36 12.40 -7.53
CA VAL A 221 24.99 10.99 -7.57
C VAL A 221 24.54 10.53 -6.20
N LYS A 222 23.34 9.95 -6.12
CA LYS A 222 22.85 9.29 -4.92
C LYS A 222 23.14 7.81 -5.03
N GLU A 223 23.56 7.19 -3.93
CA GLU A 223 23.82 5.75 -3.86
C GLU A 223 23.38 5.21 -2.51
N ASP A 224 22.64 4.10 -2.54
CA ASP A 224 22.29 3.30 -1.37
C ASP A 224 22.76 1.85 -1.60
N ASP A 225 23.40 1.26 -0.60
CA ASP A 225 23.87 -0.14 -0.60
C ASP A 225 23.11 -0.92 0.47
N PHE A 226 22.36 -1.94 0.06
CA PHE A 226 21.55 -2.78 0.92
C PHE A 226 22.13 -4.18 1.01
N LYS A 227 22.62 -4.55 2.17
CA LYS A 227 23.07 -5.91 2.47
C LYS A 227 22.74 -6.25 3.93
N TYR A 228 21.94 -7.27 4.15
CA TYR A 228 21.47 -7.66 5.49
C TYR A 228 21.69 -9.15 5.72
N GLU A 229 22.72 -9.49 6.49
CA GLU A 229 23.03 -10.88 6.81
C GLU A 229 21.97 -11.53 7.73
N GLY A 230 21.30 -10.75 8.57
CA GLY A 230 20.23 -11.20 9.47
C GLY A 230 18.86 -11.39 8.78
N GLY A 231 18.74 -11.05 7.49
CA GLY A 231 17.51 -11.27 6.72
C GLY A 231 16.29 -10.61 7.35
N ILE A 232 15.19 -11.35 7.51
CA ILE A 232 13.92 -10.84 8.06
C ILE A 232 14.03 -10.46 9.55
N LYS A 233 15.02 -10.97 10.28
CA LYS A 233 15.33 -10.51 11.64
C LYS A 233 15.76 -9.05 11.63
N SER A 234 16.74 -8.72 10.76
CA SER A 234 17.18 -7.33 10.57
C SER A 234 16.08 -6.43 10.03
N PHE A 235 15.09 -6.99 9.34
CA PHE A 235 13.93 -6.22 8.87
C PHE A 235 13.04 -5.77 10.05
N VAL A 236 12.78 -6.64 11.03
CA VAL A 236 12.05 -6.26 12.26
C VAL A 236 12.82 -5.18 13.02
N GLU A 237 14.13 -5.34 13.21
CA GLU A 237 14.99 -4.35 13.87
C GLU A 237 14.96 -2.99 13.15
N TYR A 238 15.05 -3.00 11.83
CA TYR A 238 14.96 -1.80 10.99
C TYR A 238 13.62 -1.07 11.16
N ILE A 239 12.50 -1.81 11.15
CA ILE A 239 11.15 -1.25 11.35
C ILE A 239 11.07 -0.56 12.72
N HIS A 240 11.52 -1.23 13.78
CA HIS A 240 11.47 -0.67 15.13
C HIS A 240 12.31 0.60 15.24
N LYS A 241 13.55 0.57 14.71
CA LYS A 241 14.43 1.74 14.69
C LYS A 241 13.80 2.90 13.93
N LYS A 242 13.29 2.64 12.71
CA LYS A 242 12.69 3.67 11.84
C LYS A 242 11.45 4.31 12.46
N ARG A 243 10.62 3.52 13.18
CA ARG A 243 9.40 3.99 13.85
C ARG A 243 9.65 4.51 15.26
N GLY A 244 10.86 4.34 15.79
CA GLY A 244 11.23 4.74 17.16
C GLY A 244 10.50 3.94 18.23
N PHE A 245 10.07 2.70 17.96
CA PHE A 245 9.39 1.86 18.95
C PHE A 245 10.34 1.43 20.07
N GLU A 246 9.83 1.37 21.29
CA GLU A 246 10.50 0.77 22.43
C GLU A 246 10.15 -0.72 22.48
N VAL A 247 11.18 -1.55 22.40
CA VAL A 247 10.99 -3.01 22.43
C VAL A 247 10.69 -3.49 23.85
N ILE A 248 9.83 -4.50 23.98
CA ILE A 248 9.47 -5.12 25.27
C ILE A 248 10.48 -6.21 25.66
N HIS A 249 11.19 -6.75 24.69
CA HIS A 249 12.27 -7.72 24.87
C HIS A 249 13.37 -7.49 23.84
N ASP A 250 14.62 -7.72 24.22
CA ASP A 250 15.81 -7.32 23.45
C ASP A 250 15.96 -8.12 22.15
N ASP A 251 15.75 -9.45 22.20
CA ASP A 251 15.99 -10.32 21.07
C ASP A 251 14.77 -10.39 20.13
N VAL A 252 15.02 -10.28 18.81
CA VAL A 252 14.03 -10.65 17.79
C VAL A 252 13.90 -12.16 17.76
N VAL A 253 12.70 -12.65 18.05
CA VAL A 253 12.37 -14.08 17.97
C VAL A 253 12.33 -14.48 16.50
N SER A 254 13.11 -15.49 16.11
CA SER A 254 13.08 -15.98 14.73
C SER A 254 13.14 -17.50 14.67
N PHE A 255 12.40 -18.07 13.75
CA PHE A 255 12.37 -19.51 13.52
C PHE A 255 11.97 -19.81 12.07
N SER A 256 12.36 -20.98 11.61
CA SER A 256 12.08 -21.45 10.25
C SER A 256 11.75 -22.92 10.21
N GLY A 257 11.18 -23.36 9.11
CA GLY A 257 10.92 -24.77 8.83
C GLY A 257 10.66 -25.01 7.36
N ILE A 258 10.74 -26.30 7.00
CA ILE A 258 10.62 -26.76 5.61
C ILE A 258 9.63 -27.91 5.58
N LEU A 259 8.79 -28.02 4.53
CA LEU A 259 7.96 -29.20 4.31
C LEU A 259 8.84 -30.45 4.09
N PRO A 260 8.40 -31.64 4.53
CA PRO A 260 9.20 -32.88 4.42
C PRO A 260 9.66 -33.20 2.99
N ASP A 261 8.87 -32.83 1.99
CA ASP A 261 9.17 -33.04 0.57
C ASP A 261 10.03 -31.90 -0.03
N GLY A 262 10.39 -30.90 0.75
CA GLY A 262 11.16 -29.73 0.33
C GLY A 262 10.45 -28.84 -0.69
N SER A 263 9.12 -28.94 -0.82
CA SER A 263 8.32 -28.15 -1.77
C SER A 263 8.10 -26.72 -1.30
N ALA A 264 8.15 -26.48 0.01
CA ALA A 264 8.01 -25.15 0.59
C ALA A 264 8.82 -24.98 1.88
N SER A 265 9.25 -23.76 2.13
CA SER A 265 9.87 -23.33 3.40
C SER A 265 9.16 -22.08 3.92
N ALA A 266 9.24 -21.87 5.23
CA ALA A 266 8.73 -20.69 5.88
C ALA A 266 9.72 -20.17 6.91
N GLU A 267 9.83 -18.85 7.00
CA GLU A 267 10.62 -18.14 7.99
C GLU A 267 9.72 -17.10 8.66
N VAL A 268 9.85 -16.96 9.97
CA VAL A 268 9.12 -15.99 10.78
C VAL A 268 10.11 -15.26 11.66
N ALA A 269 10.00 -13.94 11.70
CA ALA A 269 10.69 -13.10 12.67
C ALA A 269 9.68 -12.19 13.35
N LEU A 270 9.74 -12.05 14.67
CA LEU A 270 8.79 -11.24 15.42
C LEU A 270 9.41 -10.63 16.67
N GLN A 271 8.86 -9.48 17.08
CA GLN A 271 9.23 -8.81 18.32
C GLN A 271 8.07 -7.93 18.78
N TYR A 272 7.90 -7.82 20.10
CA TYR A 272 6.91 -6.93 20.70
C TYR A 272 7.49 -5.56 21.03
N ASN A 273 6.62 -4.55 20.93
CA ASN A 273 6.94 -3.16 21.20
C ASN A 273 5.84 -2.46 22.03
N ASP A 274 6.08 -1.21 22.37
CA ASP A 274 5.18 -0.39 23.20
C ASP A 274 3.91 0.09 22.52
N SER A 275 3.77 -0.08 21.20
CA SER A 275 2.58 0.36 20.43
C SER A 275 1.31 -0.43 20.75
N TYR A 276 0.18 0.06 20.27
CA TYR A 276 -1.13 -0.60 20.40
C TYR A 276 -1.59 -1.30 19.12
N ASN A 277 -0.86 -1.09 18.02
CA ASN A 277 -1.21 -1.65 16.72
C ASN A 277 -0.39 -2.90 16.43
N GLU A 278 -0.97 -3.86 15.68
CA GLU A 278 -0.21 -4.95 15.09
C GLU A 278 0.40 -4.50 13.76
N LEU A 279 1.59 -5.03 13.46
CA LEU A 279 2.19 -4.92 12.15
C LEU A 279 2.64 -6.31 11.70
N ILE A 280 1.91 -6.91 10.78
CA ILE A 280 2.28 -8.18 10.18
C ILE A 280 2.51 -7.95 8.71
N LEU A 281 3.75 -8.17 8.25
CA LEU A 281 4.11 -8.16 6.83
C LEU A 281 4.32 -9.59 6.38
N SER A 282 3.53 -10.02 5.40
CA SER A 282 3.57 -11.38 4.89
C SER A 282 3.99 -11.42 3.42
N PHE A 283 4.88 -12.37 3.09
CA PHE A 283 5.48 -12.50 1.77
C PHE A 283 5.41 -13.93 1.27
N ALA A 284 5.13 -14.10 -0.01
CA ALA A 284 5.20 -15.38 -0.70
C ALA A 284 6.10 -15.24 -1.93
N ASN A 285 7.21 -16.00 -1.99
CA ASN A 285 8.23 -15.88 -3.02
C ASN A 285 8.69 -14.42 -3.24
N ASN A 286 8.96 -13.70 -2.14
CA ASN A 286 9.36 -12.30 -2.10
C ASN A 286 8.29 -11.29 -2.58
N ILE A 287 7.07 -11.73 -2.86
CA ILE A 287 5.94 -10.87 -3.22
C ILE A 287 5.18 -10.53 -1.93
N HIS A 288 4.97 -9.25 -1.67
CA HIS A 288 4.18 -8.79 -0.52
C HIS A 288 2.70 -9.14 -0.72
N THR A 289 2.16 -9.98 0.17
CA THR A 289 0.76 -10.39 0.16
C THR A 289 -0.06 -9.44 1.03
N MET A 290 -0.41 -8.29 0.49
CA MET A 290 -1.07 -7.20 1.23
C MET A 290 -2.42 -7.61 1.86
N ASP A 291 -3.12 -8.57 1.24
CA ASP A 291 -4.38 -9.13 1.73
C ASP A 291 -4.16 -10.43 2.52
N GLY A 292 -2.91 -10.70 2.92
CA GLY A 292 -2.53 -11.88 3.69
C GLY A 292 -2.65 -13.19 2.91
N GLY A 293 -3.28 -14.17 3.52
CA GLY A 293 -3.51 -15.49 2.92
C GLY A 293 -3.24 -16.63 3.89
N THR A 294 -3.16 -17.85 3.37
CA THR A 294 -3.05 -19.08 4.17
C THR A 294 -1.86 -19.12 5.12
N HIS A 295 -0.73 -18.49 4.75
CA HIS A 295 0.47 -18.38 5.60
C HIS A 295 0.20 -17.50 6.83
N GLU A 296 -0.41 -16.34 6.63
CA GLU A 296 -0.77 -15.42 7.72
C GLU A 296 -1.85 -16.01 8.61
N ASP A 297 -2.88 -16.65 8.02
CA ASP A 297 -3.94 -17.35 8.77
C ASP A 297 -3.36 -18.47 9.65
N GLY A 298 -2.42 -19.26 9.12
CA GLY A 298 -1.73 -20.31 9.84
C GLY A 298 -0.93 -19.77 11.03
N PHE A 299 -0.17 -18.70 10.80
CA PHE A 299 0.58 -18.01 11.83
C PHE A 299 -0.33 -17.46 12.92
N LYS A 300 -1.31 -16.62 12.58
CA LYS A 300 -2.21 -15.94 13.54
C LYS A 300 -2.93 -16.94 14.44
N ARG A 301 -3.41 -18.04 13.86
CA ARG A 301 -4.12 -19.09 14.59
C ARG A 301 -3.20 -19.82 15.59
N ALA A 302 -2.06 -20.31 15.13
CA ALA A 302 -1.12 -21.03 15.96
C ALA A 302 -0.53 -20.13 17.05
N PHE A 303 -0.18 -18.91 16.71
CA PHE A 303 0.38 -17.92 17.63
C PHE A 303 -0.56 -17.62 18.80
N THR A 304 -1.84 -17.39 18.49
CA THR A 304 -2.87 -17.16 19.53
C THR A 304 -3.03 -18.37 20.42
N ARG A 305 -3.03 -19.58 19.87
CA ARG A 305 -3.14 -20.84 20.62
C ARG A 305 -1.95 -21.03 21.56
N VAL A 306 -0.72 -20.92 21.05
CA VAL A 306 0.51 -21.12 21.82
C VAL A 306 0.60 -20.19 23.03
N ILE A 307 0.26 -18.92 22.86
CA ILE A 307 0.28 -17.95 23.98
C ILE A 307 -0.78 -18.30 25.03
N ASN A 308 -1.99 -18.69 24.62
CA ASN A 308 -3.03 -19.13 25.55
C ASN A 308 -2.62 -20.41 26.31
N ASP A 309 -2.06 -21.40 25.60
CA ASP A 309 -1.62 -22.67 26.20
C ASP A 309 -0.50 -22.43 27.21
N TYR A 310 0.49 -21.57 26.86
CA TYR A 310 1.55 -21.17 27.76
C TYR A 310 1.01 -20.44 29.00
N ALA A 311 0.14 -19.45 28.82
CA ALA A 311 -0.44 -18.68 29.92
C ALA A 311 -1.24 -19.56 30.88
N ARG A 312 -1.96 -20.56 30.38
CA ARG A 312 -2.68 -21.56 31.19
C ARG A 312 -1.71 -22.48 31.92
N LYS A 313 -0.73 -23.06 31.20
CA LYS A 313 0.26 -24.01 31.75
C LYS A 313 1.00 -23.43 32.96
N TYR A 314 1.34 -22.15 32.89
CA TYR A 314 2.11 -21.47 33.94
C TYR A 314 1.25 -20.60 34.88
N ASN A 315 -0.08 -20.79 34.89
CA ASN A 315 -1.06 -20.09 35.75
C ASN A 315 -1.00 -18.55 35.66
N LEU A 316 -0.53 -18.01 34.52
CA LEU A 316 -0.56 -16.56 34.23
C LEU A 316 -2.00 -16.11 33.85
N LEU A 317 -2.81 -17.04 33.39
CA LEU A 317 -4.26 -16.90 33.14
C LEU A 317 -4.99 -17.88 34.06
N LYS A 318 -5.91 -17.34 34.90
CA LYS A 318 -6.67 -18.15 35.88
C LYS A 318 -7.70 -19.05 35.19
N GLU A 319 -8.09 -20.17 35.80
CA GLU A 319 -9.06 -21.13 35.21
C GLU A 319 -10.37 -20.46 34.78
N ASN A 320 -10.86 -19.50 35.55
CA ASN A 320 -12.09 -18.79 35.26
C ASN A 320 -11.96 -17.62 34.27
N ASP A 321 -10.74 -17.23 33.90
CA ASP A 321 -10.49 -16.17 32.94
C ASP A 321 -10.75 -16.68 31.53
N LYS A 322 -11.26 -15.83 30.65
CA LYS A 322 -11.39 -16.15 29.23
C LYS A 322 -10.02 -16.22 28.57
N ASN A 323 -9.90 -17.03 27.53
CA ASN A 323 -8.72 -17.01 26.68
C ASN A 323 -8.56 -15.66 26.00
N PHE A 324 -7.32 -15.27 25.74
CA PHE A 324 -7.00 -14.11 24.91
C PHE A 324 -7.57 -14.29 23.51
N SER A 325 -8.12 -13.24 22.94
CA SER A 325 -8.44 -13.18 21.51
C SER A 325 -7.18 -13.03 20.67
N GLY A 326 -7.31 -13.22 19.36
CA GLY A 326 -6.22 -12.95 18.44
C GLY A 326 -5.67 -11.53 18.58
N ASP A 327 -6.55 -10.54 18.68
CA ASP A 327 -6.18 -9.12 18.78
C ASP A 327 -5.47 -8.82 20.10
N ASP A 328 -5.88 -9.46 21.21
CA ASP A 328 -5.20 -9.29 22.51
C ASP A 328 -3.72 -9.72 22.44
N VAL A 329 -3.45 -10.85 21.77
CA VAL A 329 -2.07 -11.38 21.67
C VAL A 329 -1.23 -10.68 20.60
N ARG A 330 -1.83 -9.94 19.68
CA ARG A 330 -1.12 -9.23 18.61
C ARG A 330 -0.94 -7.73 18.86
N GLU A 331 -1.52 -7.18 19.94
CA GLU A 331 -1.30 -5.79 20.32
C GLU A 331 0.20 -5.52 20.55
N GLY A 332 0.78 -4.59 19.76
CA GLY A 332 2.20 -4.25 19.80
C GLY A 332 3.13 -5.29 19.17
N LEU A 333 2.60 -6.23 18.39
CA LEU A 333 3.39 -7.21 17.66
C LEU A 333 3.87 -6.65 16.32
N THR A 334 5.17 -6.71 16.06
CA THR A 334 5.74 -6.64 14.72
C THR A 334 6.18 -8.03 14.29
N ALA A 335 5.66 -8.54 13.17
CA ALA A 335 6.01 -9.84 12.64
C ALA A 335 6.24 -9.79 11.13
N ILE A 336 7.28 -10.49 10.66
CA ILE A 336 7.57 -10.73 9.24
C ILE A 336 7.40 -12.22 8.98
N ILE A 337 6.59 -12.56 7.99
CA ILE A 337 6.34 -13.95 7.57
C ILE A 337 6.79 -14.07 6.12
N SER A 338 7.81 -14.87 5.84
CA SER A 338 8.31 -15.13 4.49
C SER A 338 8.16 -16.61 4.16
N VAL A 339 7.42 -16.92 3.11
CA VAL A 339 7.27 -18.28 2.61
C VAL A 339 7.84 -18.40 1.20
N LYS A 340 8.57 -19.50 0.95
CA LYS A 340 9.14 -19.80 -0.35
C LYS A 340 8.59 -21.17 -0.79
N LEU A 341 7.92 -21.22 -1.94
CA LEU A 341 7.25 -22.41 -2.43
C LEU A 341 7.37 -22.55 -3.96
N ARG A 342 7.40 -23.82 -4.43
CA ARG A 342 7.59 -24.11 -5.85
C ARG A 342 6.41 -23.67 -6.71
N ASN A 343 5.19 -23.90 -6.23
CA ASN A 343 3.95 -23.65 -6.96
C ASN A 343 3.05 -22.71 -6.15
N ALA A 344 3.37 -21.43 -6.16
CA ALA A 344 2.55 -20.43 -5.49
C ALA A 344 1.22 -20.22 -6.23
N GLN A 345 0.11 -20.29 -5.48
CA GLN A 345 -1.24 -20.02 -5.97
C GLN A 345 -1.75 -18.77 -5.28
N PHE A 346 -2.05 -17.74 -6.07
CA PHE A 346 -2.58 -16.49 -5.57
C PHE A 346 -4.05 -16.32 -5.97
N GLU A 347 -4.80 -15.64 -5.13
CA GLU A 347 -6.13 -15.16 -5.47
C GLU A 347 -5.99 -13.90 -6.35
N GLY A 348 -6.16 -14.07 -7.66
CA GLY A 348 -6.09 -12.99 -8.63
C GLY A 348 -4.70 -12.64 -9.17
N GLN A 349 -4.68 -11.81 -10.23
CA GLN A 349 -3.49 -11.42 -10.98
C GLN A 349 -2.55 -10.50 -10.19
N THR A 350 -3.08 -9.72 -9.25
CA THR A 350 -2.29 -8.79 -8.42
C THR A 350 -1.47 -9.47 -7.33
N LYS A 351 -1.64 -10.79 -7.15
CA LYS A 351 -0.88 -11.64 -6.20
C LYS A 351 -0.94 -11.14 -4.74
N THR A 352 -2.01 -10.46 -4.37
CA THR A 352 -2.14 -9.84 -3.04
C THR A 352 -2.47 -10.83 -1.93
N ARG A 353 -2.97 -12.02 -2.26
CA ARG A 353 -3.37 -13.05 -1.29
C ARG A 353 -2.91 -14.44 -1.70
N LEU A 354 -2.25 -15.16 -0.78
CA LEU A 354 -1.80 -16.54 -1.00
C LEU A 354 -2.90 -17.55 -0.69
N GLY A 355 -3.15 -18.52 -1.63
CA GLY A 355 -4.20 -19.52 -1.51
C GLY A 355 -3.75 -20.93 -1.10
N ASN A 356 -2.46 -21.24 -1.11
CA ASN A 356 -1.89 -22.58 -0.87
C ASN A 356 -2.22 -23.13 0.53
N MET A 357 -3.11 -24.10 0.64
CA MET A 357 -3.58 -24.64 1.93
C MET A 357 -2.50 -25.37 2.72
N GLU A 358 -1.55 -26.01 2.05
CA GLU A 358 -0.41 -26.71 2.68
C GLU A 358 0.47 -25.77 3.51
N ILE A 359 0.56 -24.50 3.11
CA ILE A 359 1.36 -23.49 3.81
C ILE A 359 0.72 -23.11 5.15
N ARG A 360 -0.61 -23.13 5.23
CA ARG A 360 -1.32 -22.93 6.51
C ARG A 360 -0.92 -23.96 7.54
N SER A 361 -0.85 -25.22 7.12
CA SER A 361 -0.46 -26.34 8.01
C SER A 361 1.02 -26.27 8.39
N LEU A 362 1.89 -25.85 7.45
CA LEU A 362 3.31 -25.65 7.70
C LEU A 362 3.53 -24.60 8.78
N LEU A 363 2.91 -23.40 8.64
CA LEU A 363 3.04 -22.32 9.60
C LEU A 363 2.45 -22.72 10.96
N ASP A 364 1.27 -23.37 10.99
CA ASP A 364 0.66 -23.85 12.24
C ASP A 364 1.63 -24.79 12.99
N LYS A 365 2.27 -25.73 12.29
CA LYS A 365 3.24 -26.65 12.87
C LYS A 365 4.49 -25.93 13.38
N ILE A 366 5.14 -25.12 12.52
CA ILE A 366 6.39 -24.43 12.86
C ILE A 366 6.19 -23.50 14.07
N VAL A 367 5.13 -22.71 14.06
CA VAL A 367 4.81 -21.79 15.17
C VAL A 367 4.55 -22.60 16.45
N THR A 368 3.74 -23.65 16.37
CA THR A 368 3.43 -24.47 17.54
C THR A 368 4.69 -25.10 18.15
N GLU A 369 5.54 -25.72 17.35
CA GLU A 369 6.73 -26.41 17.85
C GLU A 369 7.82 -25.43 18.30
N LYS A 370 8.20 -24.49 17.42
CA LYS A 370 9.37 -23.63 17.65
C LYS A 370 9.09 -22.49 18.62
N PHE A 371 7.91 -21.85 18.51
CA PHE A 371 7.59 -20.77 19.41
C PHE A 371 7.25 -21.26 20.82
N THR A 372 6.63 -22.44 20.98
CA THR A 372 6.46 -23.06 22.30
C THR A 372 7.80 -23.32 22.97
N SER A 373 8.76 -23.93 22.25
CA SER A 373 10.11 -24.18 22.79
C SER A 373 10.79 -22.87 23.19
N TYR A 374 10.69 -21.83 22.33
CA TYR A 374 11.27 -20.52 22.63
C TYR A 374 10.70 -19.90 23.91
N LEU A 375 9.36 -19.94 24.11
CA LEU A 375 8.72 -19.40 25.31
C LEU A 375 9.15 -20.16 26.58
N GLU A 376 9.33 -21.48 26.49
CA GLU A 376 9.79 -22.31 27.60
C GLU A 376 11.26 -22.05 27.96
N GLU A 377 12.10 -21.80 26.96
CA GLU A 377 13.53 -21.44 27.14
C GLU A 377 13.71 -20.00 27.64
N ASN A 378 12.73 -19.10 27.36
CA ASN A 378 12.81 -17.67 27.67
C ASN A 378 11.62 -17.18 28.53
N PRO A 379 11.49 -17.64 29.80
CA PRO A 379 10.31 -17.36 30.62
C PRO A 379 10.10 -15.88 30.94
N ALA A 380 11.16 -15.06 30.96
CA ALA A 380 11.05 -13.61 31.16
C ALA A 380 10.37 -12.94 29.96
N VAL A 381 10.77 -13.31 28.74
CA VAL A 381 10.15 -12.82 27.49
C VAL A 381 8.71 -13.32 27.40
N ALA A 382 8.46 -14.59 27.69
CA ALA A 382 7.12 -15.17 27.67
C ALA A 382 6.18 -14.44 28.64
N LYS A 383 6.64 -14.13 29.85
CA LYS A 383 5.88 -13.33 30.81
C LYS A 383 5.58 -11.94 30.29
N ALA A 384 6.55 -11.24 29.71
CA ALA A 384 6.36 -9.90 29.14
C ALA A 384 5.28 -9.91 28.02
N ILE A 385 5.31 -10.91 27.15
CA ILE A 385 4.30 -11.13 26.09
C ILE A 385 2.92 -11.35 26.69
N VAL A 386 2.80 -12.25 27.68
CA VAL A 386 1.52 -12.54 28.35
C VAL A 386 0.99 -11.33 29.11
N ASP A 387 1.85 -10.57 29.79
CA ASP A 387 1.46 -9.32 30.50
C ASP A 387 0.93 -8.27 29.52
N LYS A 388 1.53 -8.14 28.31
CA LYS A 388 1.04 -7.28 27.24
C LYS A 388 -0.36 -7.74 26.76
N ALA A 389 -0.53 -9.03 26.47
CA ALA A 389 -1.80 -9.60 26.07
C ALA A 389 -2.90 -9.45 27.15
N LEU A 390 -2.54 -9.62 28.42
CA LEU A 390 -3.46 -9.41 29.55
C LEU A 390 -3.92 -7.95 29.65
N SER A 391 -3.00 -7.01 29.43
CA SER A 391 -3.28 -5.58 29.42
C SER A 391 -4.22 -5.21 28.26
N ALA A 392 -3.99 -5.76 27.07
CA ALA A 392 -4.85 -5.59 25.89
C ALA A 392 -6.26 -6.17 26.13
N SER A 393 -6.35 -7.38 26.68
CA SER A 393 -7.61 -8.05 26.97
C SER A 393 -8.47 -7.25 27.98
N ARG A 394 -7.84 -6.70 29.03
CA ARG A 394 -8.53 -5.82 30.01
C ARG A 394 -9.04 -4.53 29.36
N ALA A 395 -8.24 -3.92 28.49
CA ALA A 395 -8.66 -2.72 27.76
C ALA A 395 -9.84 -3.03 26.83
N ARG A 396 -9.82 -4.15 26.11
CA ARG A 396 -10.91 -4.60 25.24
C ARG A 396 -12.19 -4.88 26.04
N GLU A 397 -12.09 -5.53 27.19
CA GLU A 397 -13.27 -5.76 28.07
C GLU A 397 -13.85 -4.44 28.60
N ALA A 398 -13.00 -3.48 28.96
CA ALA A 398 -13.44 -2.14 29.37
C ALA A 398 -14.14 -1.42 28.23
N ALA A 399 -13.58 -1.48 27.02
CA ALA A 399 -14.20 -0.95 25.80
C ALA A 399 -15.57 -1.56 25.53
N LYS A 400 -15.69 -2.89 25.66
CA LYS A 400 -16.97 -3.59 25.51
C LYS A 400 -18.01 -3.13 26.53
N LYS A 401 -17.63 -3.00 27.80
CA LYS A 401 -18.52 -2.48 28.84
C LYS A 401 -18.98 -1.05 28.55
N ALA A 402 -18.05 -0.18 28.13
CA ALA A 402 -18.37 1.20 27.75
C ALA A 402 -19.37 1.24 26.58
N ARG A 403 -19.12 0.45 25.54
CA ARG A 403 -20.03 0.30 24.39
C ARG A 403 -21.41 -0.18 24.78
N ASP A 404 -21.50 -1.22 25.62
CA ASP A 404 -22.78 -1.79 26.05
C ASP A 404 -23.59 -0.79 26.91
N LEU A 405 -22.91 0.04 27.69
CA LEU A 405 -23.55 1.16 28.44
C LEU A 405 -24.10 2.22 27.47
N VAL A 406 -23.34 2.58 26.43
CA VAL A 406 -23.82 3.53 25.41
C VAL A 406 -25.01 2.94 24.66
N ARG A 407 -24.95 1.68 24.22
CA ARG A 407 -26.07 1.00 23.55
C ARG A 407 -27.34 0.94 24.43
N ARG A 408 -27.19 0.68 25.72
CA ARG A 408 -28.35 0.70 26.66
C ARG A 408 -28.94 2.08 26.81
N LYS A 409 -28.12 3.13 26.91
CA LYS A 409 -28.61 4.53 26.92
C LYS A 409 -29.37 4.86 25.64
N THR A 410 -28.79 4.51 24.48
CA THR A 410 -29.41 4.77 23.18
C THR A 410 -30.68 3.95 22.95
N ALA A 411 -30.77 2.73 23.48
CA ALA A 411 -32.01 1.92 23.43
C ALA A 411 -33.14 2.44 24.34
N LEU A 412 -32.78 3.08 25.43
CA LEU A 412 -33.76 3.73 26.35
C LEU A 412 -34.23 5.11 25.85
N GLU A 413 -33.39 5.78 25.03
CA GLU A 413 -33.68 7.12 24.48
C GLU A 413 -34.20 7.07 23.04
N THR A 414 -34.89 6.00 22.62
CA THR A 414 -35.41 5.80 21.24
C THR A 414 -34.31 6.02 20.17
N ALA A 415 -33.86 4.98 19.49
CA ALA A 415 -32.92 4.89 18.34
C ALA A 415 -32.56 6.24 17.66
N SER A 416 -32.08 7.23 18.41
CA SER A 416 -31.80 8.54 17.88
C SER A 416 -30.37 8.60 17.36
N LEU A 417 -30.25 8.95 16.09
CA LEU A 417 -29.02 9.40 15.48
C LEU A 417 -28.40 10.55 16.32
N PRO A 418 -27.08 10.75 16.22
CA PRO A 418 -26.40 11.82 16.96
C PRO A 418 -27.15 13.15 16.81
N GLY A 419 -27.45 13.83 17.92
CA GLY A 419 -28.30 15.03 17.93
C GLY A 419 -27.80 16.19 17.03
N LYS A 420 -26.53 16.16 16.61
CA LYS A 420 -25.97 17.11 15.64
C LYS A 420 -26.05 16.65 14.19
N LEU A 421 -26.35 15.38 13.92
CA LEU A 421 -26.47 14.85 12.56
C LEU A 421 -27.74 15.40 11.90
N ALA A 422 -27.58 16.11 10.79
CA ALA A 422 -28.67 16.40 9.88
C ALA A 422 -28.72 15.31 8.80
N ASP A 423 -29.48 14.25 9.02
CA ASP A 423 -29.58 13.11 8.12
C ASP A 423 -30.29 13.43 6.80
N CYS A 424 -30.10 12.59 5.77
CA CYS A 424 -30.80 12.68 4.49
C CYS A 424 -32.05 11.82 4.47
N GLN A 425 -32.91 12.04 3.45
CA GLN A 425 -34.18 11.34 3.30
C GLN A 425 -34.00 9.92 2.72
N SER A 426 -33.15 9.77 1.70
CA SER A 426 -32.86 8.47 1.10
C SER A 426 -32.14 7.56 2.10
N LYS A 427 -32.42 6.26 2.03
CA LYS A 427 -31.79 5.19 2.81
C LYS A 427 -30.95 4.27 1.93
N ASN A 428 -30.87 4.54 0.62
CA ASN A 428 -30.02 3.80 -0.30
C ASN A 428 -28.56 4.29 -0.18
N PRO A 429 -27.62 3.47 0.30
CA PRO A 429 -26.21 3.88 0.43
C PRO A 429 -25.59 4.34 -0.89
N ASP A 430 -25.97 3.75 -2.02
CA ASP A 430 -25.39 4.07 -3.33
C ASP A 430 -25.71 5.51 -3.78
N GLU A 431 -26.78 6.08 -3.27
CA GLU A 431 -27.23 7.43 -3.60
C GLU A 431 -26.86 8.47 -2.56
N THR A 432 -26.55 8.04 -1.33
CA THR A 432 -26.39 8.93 -0.19
C THR A 432 -24.92 9.26 0.10
N GLU A 433 -24.73 10.46 0.63
CA GLU A 433 -23.42 10.94 1.04
C GLU A 433 -23.51 11.72 2.36
N ILE A 434 -22.44 11.61 3.17
CA ILE A 434 -22.32 12.36 4.41
C ILE A 434 -21.12 13.30 4.35
N TYR A 435 -21.35 14.57 4.71
CA TYR A 435 -20.28 15.53 4.93
C TYR A 435 -19.93 15.58 6.41
N ILE A 436 -18.68 15.29 6.74
CA ILE A 436 -18.10 15.52 8.06
C ILE A 436 -17.46 16.89 8.02
N VAL A 437 -18.10 17.87 8.69
CA VAL A 437 -17.79 19.29 8.53
C VAL A 437 -17.10 19.83 9.78
N GLU A 438 -16.03 20.58 9.59
CA GLU A 438 -15.36 21.28 10.69
C GLU A 438 -16.19 22.46 11.20
N GLY A 439 -16.50 22.43 12.51
CA GLY A 439 -17.16 23.50 13.21
C GLY A 439 -18.67 23.60 13.00
N ASP A 440 -19.34 24.26 13.96
CA ASP A 440 -20.79 24.48 13.92
C ASP A 440 -21.19 25.58 12.91
N SER A 441 -20.32 26.56 12.64
CA SER A 441 -20.59 27.65 11.67
C SER A 441 -20.69 27.11 10.25
N ALA A 442 -19.64 26.44 9.77
CA ALA A 442 -19.63 25.80 8.46
C ALA A 442 -20.70 24.69 8.36
N GLY A 443 -20.92 23.96 9.46
CA GLY A 443 -22.00 22.99 9.58
C GLY A 443 -23.39 23.59 9.40
N GLY A 444 -23.61 24.85 9.85
CA GLY A 444 -24.84 25.61 9.65
C GLY A 444 -25.10 25.98 8.19
N SER A 445 -24.08 26.54 7.53
CA SER A 445 -24.13 26.84 6.09
C SER A 445 -24.35 25.58 5.25
N ALA A 446 -23.61 24.49 5.55
CA ALA A 446 -23.77 23.21 4.87
C ALA A 446 -25.16 22.60 5.05
N LYS A 447 -25.75 22.66 6.27
CA LYS A 447 -27.13 22.20 6.52
C LYS A 447 -28.18 22.98 5.74
N SER A 448 -27.93 24.27 5.51
CA SER A 448 -28.84 25.15 4.76
C SER A 448 -28.69 24.94 3.25
N GLY A 449 -27.47 24.75 2.77
CA GLY A 449 -27.16 24.63 1.34
C GLY A 449 -27.35 23.23 0.75
N ARG A 450 -27.39 22.17 1.55
CA ARG A 450 -27.42 20.76 1.09
C ARG A 450 -28.69 20.35 0.33
N ASP A 451 -28.62 19.36 -0.51
CA ASP A 451 -29.78 18.60 -0.96
C ASP A 451 -30.18 17.57 0.11
N ARG A 452 -31.33 17.82 0.75
CA ARG A 452 -31.85 16.98 1.83
C ARG A 452 -32.24 15.57 1.40
N LYS A 453 -32.37 15.32 0.11
CA LYS A 453 -32.75 14.00 -0.39
C LYS A 453 -31.65 12.99 -0.14
N PHE A 454 -30.39 13.35 -0.43
CA PHE A 454 -29.27 12.42 -0.40
C PHE A 454 -28.03 12.88 0.39
N GLN A 455 -27.97 14.15 0.82
CA GLN A 455 -26.84 14.68 1.58
C GLN A 455 -27.15 14.78 3.08
N ALA A 456 -26.29 14.17 3.90
CA ALA A 456 -26.28 14.29 5.35
C ALA A 456 -25.11 15.18 5.81
N ILE A 457 -25.29 15.92 6.90
CA ILE A 457 -24.25 16.80 7.49
C ILE A 457 -24.02 16.41 8.94
N LEU A 458 -22.77 16.13 9.28
CA LEU A 458 -22.29 15.90 10.63
C LEU A 458 -21.23 16.95 11.01
N PRO A 459 -21.59 18.01 11.77
CA PRO A 459 -20.59 18.96 12.25
C PRO A 459 -19.74 18.34 13.36
N LEU A 460 -18.44 18.60 13.31
CA LEU A 460 -17.48 18.28 14.37
C LEU A 460 -17.17 19.52 15.19
N TRP A 461 -16.93 19.35 16.47
CA TRP A 461 -16.55 20.44 17.36
C TRP A 461 -15.13 20.25 17.90
N GLY A 462 -14.20 20.97 17.30
CA GLY A 462 -12.78 20.94 17.66
C GLY A 462 -12.09 19.62 17.33
N LYS A 463 -10.81 19.56 17.66
CA LYS A 463 -9.93 18.42 17.36
C LYS A 463 -10.42 17.17 18.07
N MET A 464 -10.43 16.05 17.35
CA MET A 464 -10.81 14.75 17.89
C MET A 464 -9.60 14.03 18.51
N LEU A 465 -9.87 12.91 19.15
CA LEU A 465 -8.83 12.03 19.71
C LEU A 465 -7.90 11.53 18.60
N ASN A 466 -6.59 11.64 18.83
CA ASN A 466 -5.61 10.95 18.00
C ASN A 466 -5.62 9.45 18.37
N VAL A 467 -6.22 8.66 17.51
CA VAL A 467 -6.41 7.22 17.74
C VAL A 467 -5.12 6.41 17.59
N GLU A 468 -4.10 6.95 16.92
CA GLU A 468 -2.79 6.31 16.84
C GLU A 468 -2.13 6.14 18.22
N LYS A 469 -2.40 7.09 19.11
CA LYS A 469 -1.89 7.13 20.50
C LYS A 469 -2.85 6.55 21.52
N SER A 470 -3.92 5.88 21.10
CA SER A 470 -5.01 5.56 21.99
C SER A 470 -5.52 4.16 21.82
N ARG A 471 -5.76 3.48 22.94
CA ARG A 471 -6.43 2.18 22.93
C ARG A 471 -7.90 2.31 22.54
N ILE A 472 -8.48 1.22 22.08
CA ILE A 472 -9.86 1.12 21.59
C ILE A 472 -10.92 1.51 22.65
N ASP A 473 -10.66 1.27 23.93
CA ASP A 473 -11.55 1.67 25.04
C ASP A 473 -11.73 3.19 25.09
N LYS A 474 -10.66 3.96 24.87
CA LYS A 474 -10.71 5.43 24.77
C LYS A 474 -11.46 5.92 23.54
N VAL A 475 -11.38 5.16 22.43
CA VAL A 475 -12.12 5.47 21.20
C VAL A 475 -13.62 5.36 21.44
N TYR A 476 -14.10 4.27 22.05
CA TYR A 476 -15.51 4.10 22.40
C TYR A 476 -16.00 5.07 23.49
N GLY A 477 -15.13 5.54 24.36
CA GLY A 477 -15.44 6.56 25.37
C GLY A 477 -15.38 8.00 24.85
N ASN A 478 -14.98 8.22 23.60
CA ASN A 478 -14.76 9.57 23.08
C ASN A 478 -16.04 10.19 22.49
N GLU A 479 -16.49 11.30 23.11
CA GLU A 479 -17.72 11.99 22.71
C GLU A 479 -17.70 12.54 21.28
N LYS A 480 -16.52 12.77 20.69
CA LYS A 480 -16.37 13.29 19.32
C LYS A 480 -16.33 12.20 18.26
N LEU A 481 -15.82 11.02 18.59
CA LEU A 481 -15.75 9.88 17.67
C LEU A 481 -17.06 9.08 17.64
N MET A 482 -17.77 8.97 18.77
CA MET A 482 -19.03 8.22 18.84
C MET A 482 -20.10 8.71 17.85
N PRO A 483 -20.31 10.01 17.63
CA PRO A 483 -21.22 10.49 16.59
C PRO A 483 -20.86 10.02 15.18
N ILE A 484 -19.55 9.95 14.84
CA ILE A 484 -19.08 9.45 13.55
C ILE A 484 -19.38 7.96 13.43
N ILE A 485 -18.98 7.15 14.43
CA ILE A 485 -19.21 5.70 14.46
C ILE A 485 -20.71 5.39 14.31
N THR A 486 -21.56 6.12 15.04
CA THR A 486 -23.01 5.94 14.99
C THR A 486 -23.60 6.38 13.64
N ALA A 487 -23.14 7.48 13.08
CA ALA A 487 -23.59 7.97 11.77
C ALA A 487 -23.23 6.98 10.65
N MET A 488 -22.01 6.43 10.68
CA MET A 488 -21.55 5.44 9.70
C MET A 488 -22.38 4.15 9.71
N GLY A 489 -22.79 3.69 10.91
CA GLY A 489 -23.63 2.51 11.11
C GLY A 489 -22.92 1.16 10.97
N CYS A 490 -21.69 1.12 10.49
CA CYS A 490 -20.92 -0.11 10.21
C CYS A 490 -20.11 -0.63 11.41
N GLY A 491 -20.12 0.06 12.56
CA GLY A 491 -19.32 -0.32 13.74
C GLY A 491 -17.83 -0.08 13.56
N ILE A 492 -17.03 -0.52 14.53
CA ILE A 492 -15.55 -0.51 14.50
C ILE A 492 -15.00 -1.76 15.18
N GLY A 493 -13.74 -2.14 14.87
CA GLY A 493 -13.07 -3.32 15.43
C GLY A 493 -13.85 -4.60 15.11
N ASP A 494 -14.08 -5.45 16.14
CA ASP A 494 -14.78 -6.74 15.99
C ASP A 494 -16.23 -6.63 15.50
N ASP A 495 -16.86 -5.45 15.66
CA ASP A 495 -18.24 -5.21 15.21
C ASP A 495 -18.32 -4.59 13.81
N PHE A 496 -17.18 -4.35 13.17
CA PHE A 496 -17.14 -3.72 11.86
C PHE A 496 -17.78 -4.61 10.79
N ASP A 497 -18.77 -4.06 10.09
CA ASP A 497 -19.47 -4.72 9.00
C ASP A 497 -19.76 -3.69 7.90
N ILE A 498 -18.96 -3.74 6.83
CA ILE A 498 -19.06 -2.79 5.72
C ILE A 498 -20.43 -2.81 5.04
N SER A 499 -21.14 -3.95 5.07
CA SER A 499 -22.48 -4.06 4.46
C SER A 499 -23.53 -3.18 5.15
N LYS A 500 -23.23 -2.70 6.37
CA LYS A 500 -24.09 -1.80 7.16
C LYS A 500 -23.73 -0.32 6.98
N LEU A 501 -22.79 0.00 6.08
CA LEU A 501 -22.44 1.38 5.79
C LEU A 501 -23.65 2.15 5.27
N ARG A 502 -23.96 3.27 5.92
CA ARG A 502 -25.19 4.04 5.63
C ARG A 502 -25.06 5.02 4.47
N TYR A 503 -23.84 5.38 4.10
CA TYR A 503 -23.57 6.39 3.07
C TYR A 503 -22.51 5.89 2.10
N GLY A 504 -22.80 5.92 0.80
CA GLY A 504 -21.87 5.49 -0.24
C GLY A 504 -20.67 6.43 -0.42
N LYS A 505 -20.79 7.69 0.03
CA LYS A 505 -19.65 8.62 0.08
C LYS A 505 -19.56 9.29 1.44
N VAL A 506 -18.37 9.31 1.99
CA VAL A 506 -17.99 10.00 3.23
C VAL A 506 -17.03 11.12 2.84
N ILE A 507 -17.48 12.35 2.96
CA ILE A 507 -16.77 13.52 2.45
C ILE A 507 -16.26 14.32 3.64
N ILE A 508 -14.94 14.43 3.77
CA ILE A 508 -14.29 15.25 4.77
C ILE A 508 -14.24 16.69 4.24
N MET A 509 -14.85 17.61 4.96
CA MET A 509 -14.90 19.03 4.60
C MET A 509 -14.37 19.86 5.77
N ALA A 510 -13.13 20.27 5.67
CA ALA A 510 -12.37 21.02 6.67
C ALA A 510 -11.82 22.33 6.05
N ASP A 511 -11.55 23.30 6.89
CA ASP A 511 -10.96 24.58 6.50
C ASP A 511 -9.62 24.39 5.80
N ALA A 512 -9.23 25.34 4.97
CA ALA A 512 -7.97 25.32 4.21
C ALA A 512 -6.77 25.82 5.03
N ASP A 513 -6.84 25.73 6.36
CA ASP A 513 -5.79 26.15 7.29
C ASP A 513 -5.08 24.94 7.95
N VAL A 514 -4.13 25.22 8.83
CA VAL A 514 -3.34 24.20 9.54
C VAL A 514 -4.21 23.35 10.49
N ASP A 515 -5.25 23.92 11.09
CA ASP A 515 -6.15 23.20 11.99
C ASP A 515 -7.07 22.27 11.22
N GLY A 516 -7.64 22.72 10.09
CA GLY A 516 -8.43 21.88 9.20
C GLY A 516 -7.60 20.74 8.58
N SER A 517 -6.34 21.00 8.21
CA SER A 517 -5.41 19.96 7.76
C SER A 517 -5.15 18.92 8.85
N HIS A 518 -5.01 19.34 10.12
CA HIS A 518 -4.86 18.43 11.24
C HIS A 518 -6.13 17.59 11.49
N ILE A 519 -7.32 18.20 11.45
CA ILE A 519 -8.61 17.49 11.60
C ILE A 519 -8.78 16.45 10.51
N ARG A 520 -8.44 16.80 9.25
CA ARG A 520 -8.42 15.87 8.11
C ARG A 520 -7.51 14.67 8.38
N THR A 521 -6.29 14.92 8.85
CA THR A 521 -5.33 13.87 9.18
C THR A 521 -5.83 12.98 10.32
N LEU A 522 -6.43 13.54 11.36
CA LEU A 522 -7.02 12.76 12.47
C LEU A 522 -8.17 11.87 11.98
N LEU A 523 -9.04 12.37 11.09
CA LEU A 523 -10.12 11.58 10.47
C LEU A 523 -9.56 10.45 9.61
N LEU A 524 -8.57 10.73 8.76
CA LEU A 524 -7.93 9.71 7.93
C LEU A 524 -7.27 8.63 8.80
N THR A 525 -6.60 9.02 9.90
CA THR A 525 -6.03 8.09 10.87
C THR A 525 -7.11 7.20 11.48
N PHE A 526 -8.24 7.78 11.88
CA PHE A 526 -9.37 7.03 12.43
C PHE A 526 -9.95 6.02 11.42
N PHE A 527 -10.23 6.45 10.20
CA PHE A 527 -10.74 5.55 9.16
C PHE A 527 -9.73 4.46 8.82
N PHE A 528 -8.45 4.78 8.72
CA PHE A 528 -7.40 3.81 8.44
C PHE A 528 -7.27 2.75 9.54
N ARG A 529 -7.30 3.16 10.82
CA ARG A 529 -7.12 2.23 11.96
C ARG A 529 -8.36 1.41 12.29
N PHE A 530 -9.55 1.96 12.14
CA PHE A 530 -10.78 1.33 12.65
C PHE A 530 -11.84 1.02 11.59
N MET A 531 -11.73 1.56 10.39
CA MET A 531 -12.70 1.39 9.30
C MET A 531 -11.98 1.26 7.94
N ARG A 532 -10.85 0.58 7.89
CA ARG A 532 -9.99 0.48 6.71
C ARG A 532 -10.73 0.05 5.44
N PRO A 533 -11.66 -0.94 5.45
CA PRO A 533 -12.41 -1.31 4.25
C PRO A 533 -13.23 -0.17 3.63
N VAL A 534 -13.59 0.87 4.40
CA VAL A 534 -14.28 2.07 3.86
C VAL A 534 -13.36 2.87 2.93
N ILE A 535 -12.04 2.89 3.22
CA ILE A 535 -11.04 3.49 2.32
C ILE A 535 -10.80 2.59 1.11
N GLU A 536 -10.57 1.30 1.33
CA GLU A 536 -10.23 0.31 0.30
C GLU A 536 -11.32 0.19 -0.77
N GLN A 537 -12.59 0.26 -0.37
CA GLN A 537 -13.72 0.27 -1.31
C GLN A 537 -14.00 1.65 -1.91
N GLY A 538 -13.20 2.67 -1.54
CA GLY A 538 -13.24 3.99 -2.18
C GLY A 538 -14.41 4.86 -1.78
N HIS A 539 -14.87 4.75 -0.53
CA HIS A 539 -15.97 5.57 0.01
C HIS A 539 -15.52 6.90 0.61
N ILE A 540 -14.20 7.11 0.86
CA ILE A 540 -13.68 8.33 1.49
C ILE A 540 -13.27 9.36 0.45
N TYR A 541 -13.71 10.59 0.66
CA TYR A 541 -13.41 11.75 -0.20
C TYR A 541 -13.03 12.96 0.65
N ILE A 542 -12.24 13.87 0.05
CA ILE A 542 -11.89 15.16 0.63
C ILE A 542 -12.46 16.24 -0.26
N ALA A 543 -13.34 17.09 0.28
CA ALA A 543 -13.87 18.22 -0.44
C ALA A 543 -12.78 19.27 -0.70
N GLN A 544 -12.84 19.89 -1.87
CA GLN A 544 -11.94 20.97 -2.28
C GLN A 544 -12.76 22.25 -2.45
N PRO A 545 -12.94 23.06 -1.38
CA PRO A 545 -13.55 24.37 -1.52
C PRO A 545 -12.62 25.34 -2.24
N PRO A 546 -13.13 26.40 -2.89
CA PRO A 546 -12.29 27.42 -3.51
C PRO A 546 -11.52 28.22 -2.45
N LEU A 547 -10.30 28.64 -2.81
CA LEU A 547 -9.46 29.50 -1.97
C LEU A 547 -9.79 30.97 -2.15
N PHE A 548 -10.29 31.36 -3.33
CA PHE A 548 -10.56 32.75 -3.67
C PHE A 548 -11.93 32.93 -4.31
N ARG A 549 -12.59 34.06 -3.99
CA ARG A 549 -13.73 34.60 -4.70
C ARG A 549 -13.33 35.90 -5.35
N ILE A 550 -13.53 36.03 -6.67
CA ILE A 550 -13.25 37.20 -7.46
C ILE A 550 -14.60 37.73 -7.93
N THR A 551 -14.91 38.99 -7.60
CA THR A 551 -16.17 39.64 -7.97
C THR A 551 -15.94 40.71 -8.99
N LYS A 552 -16.68 40.64 -10.11
CA LYS A 552 -16.74 41.72 -11.13
C LYS A 552 -18.18 41.89 -11.59
N ASN A 553 -18.68 43.14 -11.55
CA ASN A 553 -20.03 43.47 -12.00
C ASN A 553 -21.13 42.59 -11.38
N LYS A 554 -21.04 42.33 -10.07
CA LYS A 554 -21.93 41.40 -9.30
C LYS A 554 -21.88 39.94 -9.76
N LYS A 555 -20.94 39.56 -10.59
CA LYS A 555 -20.71 38.17 -10.97
C LYS A 555 -19.53 37.63 -10.17
N HIS A 556 -19.67 36.43 -9.64
CA HIS A 556 -18.64 35.76 -8.86
C HIS A 556 -17.92 34.71 -9.71
N TYR A 557 -16.60 34.65 -9.51
CA TYR A 557 -15.69 33.66 -10.09
C TYR A 557 -14.91 33.08 -8.93
N TYR A 558 -14.70 31.76 -8.97
CA TYR A 558 -14.01 31.04 -7.92
C TYR A 558 -12.68 30.50 -8.44
N ALA A 559 -11.63 30.54 -7.61
CA ALA A 559 -10.32 29.98 -7.94
C ALA A 559 -9.86 29.06 -6.81
N TYR A 560 -9.29 27.93 -7.19
CA TYR A 560 -8.84 26.85 -6.32
C TYR A 560 -7.32 26.83 -6.12
N SER A 561 -6.59 27.66 -6.86
CA SER A 561 -5.16 27.90 -6.70
C SER A 561 -4.79 29.35 -6.99
N ASP A 562 -3.56 29.76 -6.63
CA ASP A 562 -3.02 31.07 -6.94
C ASP A 562 -2.88 31.29 -8.46
N GLU A 563 -2.44 30.24 -9.19
CA GLU A 563 -2.32 30.30 -10.65
C GLU A 563 -3.68 30.52 -11.33
N GLU A 564 -4.72 29.82 -10.85
CA GLU A 564 -6.07 29.98 -11.38
C GLU A 564 -6.63 31.38 -11.08
N ARG A 565 -6.41 31.90 -9.85
CA ARG A 565 -6.73 33.29 -9.50
C ARG A 565 -6.08 34.27 -10.48
N ASP A 566 -4.77 34.15 -10.71
CA ASP A 566 -4.02 35.07 -11.55
C ASP A 566 -4.44 34.97 -13.03
N LYS A 567 -4.86 33.77 -13.49
CA LYS A 567 -5.45 33.61 -14.82
C LYS A 567 -6.79 34.31 -14.92
N ILE A 568 -7.70 34.13 -13.98
CA ILE A 568 -9.02 34.78 -13.95
C ILE A 568 -8.86 36.30 -13.90
N LEU A 569 -7.91 36.83 -13.10
CA LEU A 569 -7.65 38.28 -13.02
C LEU A 569 -7.16 38.84 -14.33
N ARG A 570 -6.31 38.14 -15.07
CA ARG A 570 -5.86 38.54 -16.41
C ARG A 570 -7.02 38.58 -17.40
N ASP A 571 -7.86 37.57 -17.40
CA ASP A 571 -9.01 37.46 -18.31
C ASP A 571 -10.08 38.53 -18.03
N LEU A 572 -10.22 38.94 -16.78
CA LEU A 572 -11.19 39.97 -16.38
C LEU A 572 -10.70 41.41 -16.56
N ALA A 573 -9.42 41.67 -16.86
CA ALA A 573 -8.85 42.96 -17.18
C ALA A 573 -9.21 44.12 -16.21
N GLY A 574 -9.05 43.93 -14.90
CA GLY A 574 -9.19 44.96 -13.85
C GLY A 574 -10.63 45.24 -13.36
N GLY A 575 -10.74 46.05 -12.30
CA GLY A 575 -12.03 46.39 -11.67
C GLY A 575 -12.66 45.21 -10.88
N THR A 576 -11.82 44.35 -10.34
CA THR A 576 -12.23 43.15 -9.60
C THR A 576 -11.98 43.33 -8.11
N GLU A 577 -12.90 42.81 -7.28
CA GLU A 577 -12.71 42.66 -5.85
C GLU A 577 -12.34 41.20 -5.58
N ILE A 578 -11.28 40.97 -4.76
CA ILE A 578 -10.77 39.65 -4.43
C ILE A 578 -11.00 39.41 -2.94
N GLN A 579 -11.64 38.29 -2.62
CA GLN A 579 -11.75 37.77 -1.25
C GLN A 579 -11.01 36.45 -1.20
N ARG A 580 -10.07 36.29 -0.26
CA ARG A 580 -9.50 34.98 0.11
C ARG A 580 -10.34 34.41 1.24
N TYR A 581 -10.83 33.18 1.08
CA TYR A 581 -11.49 32.46 2.14
C TYR A 581 -10.46 31.89 3.11
N LYS A 582 -10.61 32.19 4.39
CA LYS A 582 -9.79 31.63 5.47
C LYS A 582 -10.41 30.36 6.06
N GLY A 583 -11.72 30.20 5.94
CA GLY A 583 -12.45 29.05 6.40
C GLY A 583 -13.83 28.93 5.75
N LEU A 584 -14.41 27.74 5.82
CA LEU A 584 -15.75 27.40 5.30
C LEU A 584 -16.87 28.23 5.95
N GLY A 585 -16.65 28.70 7.19
CA GLY A 585 -17.59 29.55 7.90
C GLY A 585 -17.80 30.94 7.30
N GLU A 586 -16.92 31.38 6.37
CA GLU A 586 -17.04 32.63 5.62
C GLU A 586 -17.93 32.48 4.38
N MET A 587 -18.28 31.26 4.00
CA MET A 587 -19.15 30.97 2.87
C MET A 587 -20.60 30.89 3.33
N ASP A 588 -21.48 31.56 2.58
CA ASP A 588 -22.91 31.36 2.76
C ASP A 588 -23.38 30.03 2.14
N ALA A 589 -24.64 29.67 2.39
CA ALA A 589 -25.19 28.37 1.98
C ALA A 589 -25.21 28.18 0.46
N GLU A 590 -25.44 29.25 -0.32
CA GLU A 590 -25.51 29.22 -1.78
C GLU A 590 -24.10 29.04 -2.37
N GLN A 591 -23.12 29.80 -1.88
CA GLN A 591 -21.72 29.67 -2.27
C GLN A 591 -21.17 28.28 -2.00
N LEU A 592 -21.46 27.74 -0.80
CA LEU A 592 -21.01 26.40 -0.41
C LEU A 592 -21.66 25.31 -1.28
N TRP A 593 -22.94 25.48 -1.63
CA TRP A 593 -23.61 24.60 -2.57
C TRP A 593 -22.94 24.63 -3.94
N GLU A 594 -22.87 25.81 -4.55
CA GLU A 594 -22.37 25.98 -5.94
C GLU A 594 -20.95 25.47 -6.13
N THR A 595 -20.07 25.64 -5.13
CA THR A 595 -18.63 25.35 -5.28
C THR A 595 -18.18 24.00 -4.72
N THR A 596 -18.88 23.51 -3.67
CA THR A 596 -18.33 22.40 -2.86
C THR A 596 -19.31 21.24 -2.68
N MET A 597 -20.63 21.48 -2.75
CA MET A 597 -21.61 20.44 -2.42
C MET A 597 -22.42 19.95 -3.63
N ASN A 598 -22.61 20.76 -4.65
CA ASN A 598 -23.34 20.38 -5.86
C ASN A 598 -22.58 19.30 -6.64
N PRO A 599 -23.14 18.12 -6.86
CA PRO A 599 -22.50 17.01 -7.58
C PRO A 599 -21.99 17.36 -8.98
N GLU A 600 -22.60 18.36 -9.65
CA GLU A 600 -22.24 18.74 -11.03
C GLU A 600 -21.02 19.66 -11.11
N THR A 601 -20.73 20.44 -10.02
CA THR A 601 -19.72 21.50 -10.06
C THR A 601 -18.60 21.35 -9.06
N ARG A 602 -18.82 20.53 -8.01
CA ARG A 602 -17.83 20.33 -6.93
C ARG A 602 -16.58 19.61 -7.35
N ILE A 603 -15.48 19.93 -6.70
CA ILE A 603 -14.21 19.21 -6.82
C ILE A 603 -13.99 18.40 -5.55
N MET A 604 -13.67 17.12 -5.71
CA MET A 604 -13.34 16.23 -4.59
C MET A 604 -12.13 15.37 -4.94
N LEU A 605 -11.28 15.13 -3.95
CA LEU A 605 -10.22 14.13 -4.03
C LEU A 605 -10.73 12.81 -3.45
N LYS A 606 -10.66 11.74 -4.23
CA LYS A 606 -10.92 10.39 -3.74
C LYS A 606 -9.70 9.89 -2.98
N VAL A 607 -9.89 9.41 -1.77
CA VAL A 607 -8.82 8.78 -1.00
C VAL A 607 -8.69 7.33 -1.44
N SER A 608 -7.50 6.96 -1.90
CA SER A 608 -7.14 5.58 -2.25
C SER A 608 -6.04 5.06 -1.32
N LEU A 609 -6.03 3.77 -1.12
CA LEU A 609 -4.99 3.07 -0.38
C LEU A 609 -4.22 2.18 -1.35
N GLU A 610 -3.10 2.68 -1.85
CA GLU A 610 -2.27 1.96 -2.84
C GLU A 610 -1.29 1.00 -2.18
N ASP A 611 -0.70 1.42 -1.06
CA ASP A 611 0.22 0.64 -0.25
C ASP A 611 -0.15 0.80 1.24
N ALA A 612 -0.72 -0.25 1.80
CA ALA A 612 -1.16 -0.25 3.19
C ALA A 612 -0.01 -0.22 4.20
N ALA A 613 1.14 -0.80 3.85
CA ALA A 613 2.31 -0.81 4.72
C ALA A 613 2.97 0.57 4.76
N ALA A 614 3.10 1.24 3.61
CA ALA A 614 3.60 2.61 3.54
C ALA A 614 2.66 3.60 4.24
N ALA A 615 1.34 3.42 4.10
CA ALA A 615 0.35 4.23 4.81
C ALA A 615 0.43 4.01 6.32
N ASP A 616 0.53 2.76 6.78
CA ASP A 616 0.70 2.41 8.19
C ASP A 616 1.96 3.06 8.78
N GLU A 617 3.08 2.99 8.07
CA GLU A 617 4.31 3.66 8.47
C GLU A 617 4.14 5.18 8.57
N THR A 618 3.51 5.80 7.57
CA THR A 618 3.27 7.24 7.53
C THR A 618 2.40 7.69 8.70
N PHE A 619 1.29 6.99 9.00
CA PHE A 619 0.45 7.31 10.15
C PHE A 619 1.20 7.11 11.48
N THR A 620 1.99 6.06 11.62
CA THR A 620 2.79 5.81 12.83
C THR A 620 3.83 6.92 13.05
N ILE A 621 4.54 7.35 12.02
CA ILE A 621 5.54 8.41 12.11
C ILE A 621 4.89 9.76 12.42
N LEU A 622 3.87 10.14 11.65
CA LEU A 622 3.26 11.47 11.75
C LEU A 622 2.35 11.62 12.96
N MET A 623 1.59 10.58 13.32
CA MET A 623 0.56 10.62 14.35
C MET A 623 0.95 9.87 15.63
N GLY A 624 2.02 9.09 15.63
CA GLY A 624 2.53 8.35 16.79
C GLY A 624 3.09 9.25 17.90
N ASP A 625 3.48 8.64 19.02
CA ASP A 625 4.00 9.34 20.21
C ASP A 625 5.42 9.86 20.04
N LYS A 626 6.24 9.19 19.23
CA LYS A 626 7.66 9.49 19.06
C LYS A 626 7.86 10.77 18.23
N VAL A 627 8.65 11.69 18.79
CA VAL A 627 8.90 13.00 18.17
C VAL A 627 10.00 12.91 17.12
N GLU A 628 11.03 12.13 17.38
CA GLU A 628 12.24 12.08 16.54
C GLU A 628 11.96 11.58 15.12
N PRO A 629 11.29 10.43 14.89
CA PRO A 629 10.96 10.00 13.54
C PRO A 629 10.10 11.01 12.76
N ARG A 630 9.22 11.74 13.47
CA ARG A 630 8.39 12.79 12.85
C ARG A 630 9.25 13.99 12.45
N ARG A 631 10.20 14.40 13.28
CA ARG A 631 11.13 15.49 12.97
C ARG A 631 11.98 15.14 11.76
N GLU A 632 12.57 13.97 11.73
CA GLU A 632 13.35 13.49 10.59
C GLU A 632 12.51 13.45 9.30
N PHE A 633 11.27 12.97 9.37
CA PHE A 633 10.36 12.97 8.23
C PHE A 633 10.10 14.39 7.70
N ILE A 634 9.82 15.34 8.59
CA ILE A 634 9.58 16.75 8.22
C ILE A 634 10.84 17.36 7.58
N GLU A 635 12.02 17.15 8.16
CA GLU A 635 13.28 17.66 7.62
C GLU A 635 13.59 17.11 6.22
N GLN A 636 13.39 15.80 6.01
CA GLN A 636 13.61 15.15 4.71
C GLN A 636 12.65 15.63 3.64
N ASN A 637 11.41 15.96 4.01
CA ASN A 637 10.33 16.35 3.09
C ASN A 637 10.12 17.87 2.99
N ALA A 638 10.84 18.69 3.76
CA ALA A 638 10.69 20.14 3.80
C ALA A 638 10.84 20.81 2.42
N LYS A 639 11.68 20.25 1.56
CA LYS A 639 11.92 20.75 0.18
C LYS A 639 10.72 20.61 -0.76
N TYR A 640 9.75 19.75 -0.43
CA TYR A 640 8.55 19.53 -1.23
C TYR A 640 7.37 20.41 -0.82
N VAL A 641 7.51 21.15 0.27
CA VAL A 641 6.46 22.06 0.76
C VAL A 641 6.41 23.30 -0.13
N GLN A 642 5.30 23.47 -0.84
CA GLN A 642 5.09 24.57 -1.77
C GLN A 642 4.34 25.76 -1.15
N ASN A 643 3.47 25.51 -0.16
CA ASN A 643 2.64 26.54 0.47
C ASN A 643 2.79 26.45 1.99
N LEU A 644 3.66 27.28 2.54
CA LEU A 644 3.68 27.56 3.98
C LEU A 644 2.68 28.69 4.25
N ASP A 645 1.67 28.40 5.07
CA ASP A 645 0.80 29.44 5.63
C ASP A 645 1.56 30.12 6.78
N VAL A 646 2.31 31.20 6.44
CA VAL A 646 3.15 31.97 7.36
C VAL A 646 2.45 33.28 7.71
#